data_d2a45e948cd9512a043a167c694403e2
#
_entry.id   d2a45e948cd9512a043a167c694403e2
#
_cell.length_a   1.000
_cell.length_b   1.000
_cell.length_c   1.000
_cell.angle_alpha   90.00
_cell.angle_beta   90.00
_cell.angle_gamma   90.00
#
_symmetry.space_group_name_H-M   'P 1'
#
loop_
_entity.id
_entity.type
_entity.pdbx_description
1 polymer ?
#
loop_
_entity_poly.entity_id
_entity_poly.type
_entity_poly.pdbx_seq_one_letter_code
_entity_poly.pdbx_strand_id
1 'polypeptide(L)'
;MLSQKSSEKNEGYRRRKNKTAFFSKNRLLFQNLSAHNKSELAGSRKKKRMNGLFWLAPIAGITALWFAVRFYKEMLRESEGNDTMRSIAGYVREGAMAYLKQQYKVVFRLFVGLAIFLAILAYGFKLQNEWVPFAFLTSGFFSGLAGFFGMKTATSASARTAEAARHSLNKGLTVAFRSGAVMGLTVVGLALLDYSFWFLVLKNCVYAASEAERVLLLTTTMVTFGIGASVNALLARVGGGIFTKAADVGADLVGKVEANIPEDDPRNPATIADNVGDNVGDVAGMGADLYESYYGSIIAAASLGAIAFFKQPDLQWNAVLAPALIGALGIFLSLIGIFNVKVGSVETGKAILKALDRGIHVAAIGLVVLSYFLLQWLGLGVHIWGALVAGLVTGIVIGKGCEYYTSAQYKPTRLISEKAESGAGPVIIGGLGAGMSSTMIPVFAVVVGMSLAFGFASQFQVSAFNEGLYGIGLAAVGMLSTLGITLATDAYGPIADNAGGNAEMSGLPKEVRQRTDALDAIGNTTAATGKGFAIGSAALTALALIASYVQELKCGLVRIGKDVITVNGELVKTNDVSLVQLMHFFEVHLLNPKVLMGMFIGSMLAFVFCGITMNAVGRAASKMVDEVRRQFREIKGILTGEAKPDYSRCVRISTESAQKEMILPALMCIIFPFVVGACLGVAGVIGMLAGTLASGFVLAIFMANSGGAWDNAKKYIEEGHFGGKGSEAHKAAVIGDTVGDPFKDTSGPALNILLKLMTIASIVGAGLTLACQF
;
A
#
# COMPACT_ATOMS: atom_id res chain seq x y z
N MET A 1 16.37 -45.33 -88.36
CA MET A 1 15.09 -44.64 -88.02
C MET A 1 14.57 -44.96 -86.57
N LEU A 2 15.19 -45.81 -85.81
CA LEU A 2 14.76 -46.15 -84.40
C LEU A 2 15.49 -45.36 -83.33
N SER A 3 16.64 -44.69 -83.58
CA SER A 3 17.42 -43.95 -82.60
C SER A 3 16.98 -42.49 -82.37
N GLN A 4 16.30 -41.86 -83.41
CA GLN A 4 15.80 -40.49 -83.29
C GLN A 4 14.47 -40.37 -82.51
N LYS A 5 13.62 -41.38 -82.48
CA LYS A 5 12.33 -41.35 -81.72
C LYS A 5 12.52 -41.54 -80.20
N SER A 6 13.66 -42.09 -79.75
CA SER A 6 13.97 -42.23 -78.30
C SER A 6 14.51 -40.93 -77.68
N SER A 7 15.22 -40.09 -78.48
CA SER A 7 15.75 -38.79 -78.03
C SER A 7 14.62 -37.75 -77.82
N GLU A 8 13.66 -37.68 -78.69
CA GLU A 8 12.54 -36.73 -78.58
C GLU A 8 11.54 -37.05 -77.43
N LYS A 9 11.34 -38.33 -77.12
CA LYS A 9 10.57 -38.76 -75.97
C LYS A 9 11.23 -38.39 -74.61
N ASN A 10 12.56 -38.45 -74.55
CA ASN A 10 13.30 -38.12 -73.32
C ASN A 10 13.41 -36.59 -73.10
N GLU A 11 13.48 -35.77 -74.13
CA GLU A 11 13.43 -34.30 -74.02
C GLU A 11 12.02 -33.80 -73.61
N GLY A 12 10.96 -34.39 -74.13
CA GLY A 12 9.58 -34.08 -73.75
C GLY A 12 9.28 -34.44 -72.28
N TYR A 13 9.85 -35.53 -71.76
CA TYR A 13 9.72 -35.92 -70.37
C TYR A 13 10.53 -35.04 -69.43
N ARG A 14 11.73 -34.63 -69.82
CA ARG A 14 12.53 -33.62 -69.06
C ARG A 14 11.89 -32.26 -69.03
N ARG A 15 11.31 -31.77 -70.14
CA ARG A 15 10.58 -30.48 -70.19
C ARG A 15 9.32 -30.51 -69.35
N ARG A 16 8.57 -31.59 -69.26
CA ARG A 16 7.43 -31.75 -68.37
C ARG A 16 7.86 -31.80 -66.89
N LYS A 17 8.90 -32.53 -66.55
CA LYS A 17 9.42 -32.62 -65.17
C LYS A 17 9.95 -31.29 -64.66
N ASN A 18 10.61 -30.50 -65.50
CA ASN A 18 11.10 -29.14 -65.18
C ASN A 18 9.92 -28.11 -65.08
N LYS A 19 8.89 -28.23 -65.90
CA LYS A 19 7.66 -27.38 -65.73
C LYS A 19 6.93 -27.67 -64.40
N THR A 20 6.73 -28.96 -64.07
CA THR A 20 6.08 -29.34 -62.82
C THR A 20 6.91 -28.93 -61.60
N ALA A 21 8.25 -29.06 -61.61
CA ALA A 21 9.15 -28.59 -60.54
C ALA A 21 9.15 -27.06 -60.40
N PHE A 22 9.05 -26.32 -61.54
CA PHE A 22 8.96 -24.86 -61.52
C PHE A 22 7.61 -24.37 -60.96
N PHE A 23 6.51 -25.03 -61.30
CA PHE A 23 5.18 -24.69 -60.77
C PHE A 23 5.04 -25.07 -59.31
N SER A 24 5.63 -26.19 -58.83
CA SER A 24 5.64 -26.56 -57.42
C SER A 24 6.48 -25.60 -56.59
N LYS A 25 7.65 -25.18 -57.09
CA LYS A 25 8.54 -24.25 -56.37
C LYS A 25 7.90 -22.84 -56.27
N ASN A 26 7.24 -22.37 -57.32
CA ASN A 26 6.50 -21.10 -57.31
C ASN A 26 5.26 -21.18 -56.40
N ARG A 27 4.57 -22.31 -56.35
CA ARG A 27 3.42 -22.51 -55.43
C ARG A 27 3.84 -22.50 -53.94
N LEU A 28 4.98 -23.10 -53.61
CA LEU A 28 5.60 -23.05 -52.28
C LEU A 28 6.06 -21.62 -51.92
N LEU A 29 6.65 -20.89 -52.88
CA LEU A 29 7.05 -19.48 -52.68
C LEU A 29 5.83 -18.58 -52.47
N PHE A 30 4.73 -18.75 -53.25
CA PHE A 30 3.50 -18.03 -53.05
C PHE A 30 2.79 -18.40 -51.74
N GLN A 31 2.83 -19.66 -51.33
CA GLN A 31 2.30 -20.08 -50.03
C GLN A 31 3.10 -19.50 -48.88
N ASN A 32 4.43 -19.47 -48.94
CA ASN A 32 5.29 -18.87 -47.94
C ASN A 32 5.17 -17.35 -47.86
N LEU A 33 5.08 -16.66 -49.00
CA LEU A 33 4.81 -15.21 -49.08
C LEU A 33 3.42 -14.86 -48.52
N SER A 34 2.40 -15.68 -48.85
CA SER A 34 1.05 -15.45 -48.28
C SER A 34 0.96 -15.74 -46.79
N ALA A 35 1.71 -16.73 -46.29
CA ALA A 35 1.84 -17.03 -44.86
C ALA A 35 2.61 -15.91 -44.15
N HIS A 36 3.69 -15.42 -44.75
CA HIS A 36 4.47 -14.30 -44.18
C HIS A 36 3.65 -13.00 -44.12
N ASN A 37 2.95 -12.62 -45.20
CA ASN A 37 2.05 -11.47 -45.23
C ASN A 37 0.86 -11.62 -44.25
N LYS A 38 0.34 -12.84 -44.06
CA LYS A 38 -0.73 -13.09 -43.07
C LYS A 38 -0.21 -12.99 -41.65
N SER A 39 1.04 -13.44 -41.40
CA SER A 39 1.67 -13.31 -40.05
C SER A 39 2.03 -11.85 -39.72
N GLU A 40 2.51 -11.06 -40.71
CA GLU A 40 2.76 -9.62 -40.51
C GLU A 40 1.47 -8.82 -40.31
N LEU A 41 0.42 -9.10 -41.06
CA LEU A 41 -0.91 -8.49 -40.90
C LEU A 41 -1.55 -8.87 -39.55
N ALA A 42 -1.40 -10.12 -39.11
CA ALA A 42 -1.84 -10.57 -37.80
C ALA A 42 -1.05 -9.90 -36.67
N GLY A 43 0.28 -9.81 -36.81
CA GLY A 43 1.17 -9.09 -35.87
C GLY A 43 0.84 -7.61 -35.79
N SER A 44 0.63 -6.93 -36.93
CA SER A 44 0.23 -5.52 -36.99
C SER A 44 -1.15 -5.26 -36.37
N ARG A 45 -2.15 -6.12 -36.64
CA ARG A 45 -3.47 -6.05 -35.99
C ARG A 45 -3.38 -6.30 -34.47
N LYS A 46 -2.57 -7.24 -34.02
CA LYS A 46 -2.35 -7.56 -32.61
C LYS A 46 -1.67 -6.40 -31.88
N LYS A 47 -0.64 -5.80 -32.49
CA LYS A 47 0.09 -4.61 -31.97
C LYS A 47 -0.83 -3.39 -31.87
N LYS A 48 -1.69 -3.15 -32.87
CA LYS A 48 -2.70 -2.07 -32.86
C LYS A 48 -3.77 -2.30 -31.79
N ARG A 49 -4.16 -3.56 -31.55
CA ARG A 49 -5.12 -3.97 -30.51
C ARG A 49 -4.56 -3.81 -29.10
N MET A 50 -3.28 -4.16 -28.86
CA MET A 50 -2.59 -3.97 -27.58
C MET A 50 -2.44 -2.49 -27.21
N ASN A 51 -2.11 -1.64 -28.19
CA ASN A 51 -2.06 -0.19 -27.96
C ASN A 51 -3.42 0.39 -27.55
N GLY A 52 -4.53 -0.20 -28.01
CA GLY A 52 -5.89 0.19 -27.61
C GLY A 52 -6.22 -0.17 -26.16
N LEU A 53 -5.80 -1.36 -25.70
CA LEU A 53 -6.07 -1.84 -24.33
C LEU A 53 -5.38 -1.03 -23.25
N PHE A 54 -4.16 -0.58 -23.49
CA PHE A 54 -3.43 0.27 -22.55
C PHE A 54 -4.25 1.47 -22.08
N TRP A 55 -5.04 2.08 -22.98
CA TRP A 55 -5.84 3.27 -22.67
C TRP A 55 -6.93 3.03 -21.61
N LEU A 56 -7.27 1.76 -21.32
CA LEU A 56 -8.19 1.46 -20.23
C LEU A 56 -7.65 1.91 -18.87
N ALA A 57 -6.32 1.84 -18.66
CA ALA A 57 -5.69 2.25 -17.42
C ALA A 57 -5.83 3.76 -17.15
N PRO A 58 -5.38 4.68 -18.05
CA PRO A 58 -5.57 6.11 -17.80
C PRO A 58 -7.05 6.53 -17.81
N ILE A 59 -7.91 5.90 -18.61
CA ILE A 59 -9.37 6.16 -18.59
C ILE A 59 -9.96 5.81 -17.22
N ALA A 60 -9.61 4.66 -16.66
CA ALA A 60 -10.06 4.27 -15.32
C ALA A 60 -9.56 5.25 -14.25
N GLY A 61 -8.28 5.67 -14.33
CA GLY A 61 -7.71 6.69 -13.43
C GLY A 61 -8.46 8.02 -13.49
N ILE A 62 -8.73 8.53 -14.72
CA ILE A 62 -9.52 9.76 -14.92
C ILE A 62 -10.95 9.58 -14.39
N THR A 63 -11.56 8.42 -14.62
CA THR A 63 -12.92 8.12 -14.13
C THR A 63 -12.96 8.12 -12.62
N ALA A 64 -11.96 7.52 -11.94
CA ALA A 64 -11.84 7.53 -10.48
C ALA A 64 -11.78 8.96 -9.95
N LEU A 65 -10.92 9.80 -10.52
CA LEU A 65 -10.78 11.21 -10.11
C LEU A 65 -12.06 12.02 -10.39
N TRP A 66 -12.74 11.76 -11.49
CA TRP A 66 -14.02 12.42 -11.79
C TRP A 66 -15.08 12.09 -10.73
N PHE A 67 -15.21 10.82 -10.32
CA PHE A 67 -16.11 10.41 -9.25
C PHE A 67 -15.66 10.95 -7.88
N ALA A 68 -14.35 10.99 -7.60
CA ALA A 68 -13.82 11.63 -6.40
C ALA A 68 -14.26 13.10 -6.30
N VAL A 69 -14.08 13.87 -7.37
CA VAL A 69 -14.53 15.27 -7.43
C VAL A 69 -16.06 15.38 -7.28
N ARG A 70 -16.82 14.47 -7.88
CA ARG A 70 -18.27 14.44 -7.76
C ARG A 70 -18.70 14.20 -6.31
N PHE A 71 -18.17 13.18 -5.64
CA PHE A 71 -18.50 12.88 -4.24
C PHE A 71 -18.06 14.00 -3.31
N TYR A 72 -16.89 14.61 -3.55
CA TYR A 72 -16.45 15.79 -2.81
C TYR A 72 -17.44 16.95 -2.92
N LYS A 73 -17.94 17.24 -4.13
CA LYS A 73 -18.95 18.28 -4.35
C LYS A 73 -20.30 17.93 -3.72
N GLU A 74 -20.69 16.65 -3.73
CA GLU A 74 -21.92 16.17 -3.06
C GLU A 74 -21.79 16.38 -1.55
N MET A 75 -20.67 16.01 -0.94
CA MET A 75 -20.38 16.23 0.48
C MET A 75 -20.43 17.73 0.86
N LEU A 76 -19.84 18.61 0.05
CA LEU A 76 -19.82 20.04 0.32
C LEU A 76 -21.20 20.71 0.28
N ARG A 77 -22.21 20.08 -0.31
CA ARG A 77 -23.60 20.56 -0.32
C ARG A 77 -24.34 20.30 1.00
N GLU A 78 -23.85 19.32 1.79
CA GLU A 78 -24.40 19.06 3.13
C GLU A 78 -24.02 20.21 4.08
N SER A 79 -24.91 20.51 5.04
CA SER A 79 -24.70 21.56 6.03
C SER A 79 -23.57 21.21 7.01
N GLU A 80 -22.78 22.18 7.42
CA GLU A 80 -21.83 22.04 8.54
C GLU A 80 -22.49 22.20 9.93
N GLY A 81 -23.80 22.40 9.98
CA GLY A 81 -24.50 22.59 11.22
C GLY A 81 -24.50 24.05 11.75
N ASN A 82 -24.53 24.18 13.07
CA ASN A 82 -24.58 25.48 13.75
C ASN A 82 -23.20 26.19 13.75
N ASP A 83 -23.17 27.42 14.26
CA ASP A 83 -21.94 28.24 14.27
C ASP A 83 -20.83 27.65 15.15
N THR A 84 -21.18 26.95 16.24
CA THR A 84 -20.20 26.26 17.08
C THR A 84 -19.56 25.10 16.33
N MET A 85 -20.34 24.25 15.65
CA MET A 85 -19.82 23.16 14.82
C MET A 85 -18.89 23.67 13.73
N ARG A 86 -19.26 24.78 13.06
CA ARG A 86 -18.44 25.42 12.03
C ARG A 86 -17.12 25.95 12.59
N SER A 87 -17.16 26.57 13.79
CA SER A 87 -15.97 27.08 14.46
C SER A 87 -14.98 25.97 14.80
N ILE A 88 -15.48 24.88 15.40
CA ILE A 88 -14.66 23.68 15.74
C ILE A 88 -14.04 23.07 14.47
N ALA A 89 -14.85 22.82 13.45
CA ALA A 89 -14.36 22.32 12.17
C ALA A 89 -13.36 23.30 11.52
N GLY A 90 -13.50 24.61 11.77
CA GLY A 90 -12.57 25.64 11.37
C GLY A 90 -11.19 25.47 12.02
N TYR A 91 -11.15 25.26 13.34
CA TYR A 91 -9.90 25.01 14.08
C TYR A 91 -9.21 23.72 13.60
N VAL A 92 -9.95 22.64 13.39
CA VAL A 92 -9.39 21.39 12.87
C VAL A 92 -8.82 21.58 11.46
N ARG A 93 -9.52 22.26 10.55
CA ARG A 93 -9.03 22.55 9.20
C ARG A 93 -7.77 23.42 9.22
N GLU A 94 -7.75 24.46 10.04
CA GLU A 94 -6.59 25.36 10.17
C GLU A 94 -5.37 24.58 10.72
N GLY A 95 -5.55 23.80 11.78
CA GLY A 95 -4.50 22.96 12.36
C GLY A 95 -3.94 21.95 11.37
N ALA A 96 -4.81 21.23 10.66
CA ALA A 96 -4.41 20.24 9.65
C ALA A 96 -3.66 20.88 8.48
N MET A 97 -4.09 22.04 7.99
CA MET A 97 -3.38 22.78 6.94
C MET A 97 -2.04 23.34 7.41
N ALA A 98 -1.93 23.79 8.67
CA ALA A 98 -0.69 24.25 9.27
C ALA A 98 0.33 23.10 9.35
N TYR A 99 -0.10 21.93 9.81
CA TYR A 99 0.73 20.72 9.81
C TYR A 99 1.23 20.36 8.41
N LEU A 100 0.35 20.22 7.42
CA LEU A 100 0.77 19.86 6.06
C LEU A 100 1.73 20.84 5.44
N LYS A 101 1.49 22.13 5.63
CA LYS A 101 2.39 23.19 5.14
C LYS A 101 3.80 23.02 5.71
N GLN A 102 3.91 22.65 6.98
CA GLN A 102 5.19 22.43 7.62
C GLN A 102 5.82 21.11 7.17
N GLN A 103 5.04 20.03 7.12
CA GLN A 103 5.49 18.72 6.64
C GLN A 103 6.03 18.80 5.21
N TYR A 104 5.31 19.43 4.29
CA TYR A 104 5.77 19.55 2.90
C TYR A 104 7.04 20.37 2.75
N LYS A 105 7.30 21.36 3.63
CA LYS A 105 8.60 22.04 3.65
C LYS A 105 9.75 21.11 4.01
N VAL A 106 9.56 20.22 5.01
CA VAL A 106 10.59 19.25 5.43
C VAL A 106 10.77 18.19 4.35
N VAL A 107 9.68 17.63 3.85
CA VAL A 107 9.67 16.65 2.76
C VAL A 107 10.38 17.23 1.53
N PHE A 108 10.05 18.44 1.11
CA PHE A 108 10.67 19.09 -0.05
C PHE A 108 12.19 19.21 0.08
N ARG A 109 12.69 19.62 1.27
CA ARG A 109 14.15 19.72 1.51
C ARG A 109 14.84 18.36 1.39
N LEU A 110 14.23 17.32 1.97
CA LEU A 110 14.74 15.96 1.88
C LEU A 110 14.70 15.45 0.44
N PHE A 111 13.61 15.71 -0.28
CA PHE A 111 13.44 15.32 -1.68
C PHE A 111 14.47 15.98 -2.60
N VAL A 112 14.77 17.27 -2.39
CA VAL A 112 15.83 17.94 -3.13
C VAL A 112 17.19 17.29 -2.87
N GLY A 113 17.51 16.99 -1.61
CA GLY A 113 18.76 16.32 -1.25
C GLY A 113 18.89 14.93 -1.87
N LEU A 114 17.83 14.12 -1.79
CA LEU A 114 17.80 12.78 -2.38
C LEU A 114 17.79 12.83 -3.91
N ALA A 115 17.10 13.77 -4.54
CA ALA A 115 17.11 13.93 -5.99
C ALA A 115 18.51 14.29 -6.51
N ILE A 116 19.25 15.15 -5.81
CA ILE A 116 20.65 15.47 -6.13
C ILE A 116 21.52 14.21 -5.98
N PHE A 117 21.36 13.46 -4.89
CA PHE A 117 22.09 12.21 -4.67
C PHE A 117 21.82 11.19 -5.81
N LEU A 118 20.56 11.00 -6.18
CA LEU A 118 20.17 10.12 -7.28
C LEU A 118 20.70 10.62 -8.63
N ALA A 119 20.72 11.93 -8.86
CA ALA A 119 21.29 12.52 -10.06
C ALA A 119 22.81 12.28 -10.16
N ILE A 120 23.54 12.39 -9.04
CA ILE A 120 24.96 12.05 -8.97
C ILE A 120 25.21 10.57 -9.31
N LEU A 121 24.39 9.65 -8.78
CA LEU A 121 24.48 8.23 -9.11
C LEU A 121 24.17 7.94 -10.58
N ALA A 122 23.18 8.63 -11.16
CA ALA A 122 22.75 8.41 -12.54
C ALA A 122 23.67 9.06 -13.57
N TYR A 123 24.00 10.35 -13.40
CA TYR A 123 24.76 11.12 -14.41
C TYR A 123 26.26 11.18 -14.11
N GLY A 124 26.64 11.22 -12.82
CA GLY A 124 28.04 11.27 -12.42
C GLY A 124 28.73 9.91 -12.53
N PHE A 125 28.21 8.95 -11.78
CA PHE A 125 28.80 7.61 -11.70
C PHE A 125 28.24 6.62 -12.73
N LYS A 126 27.12 6.91 -13.38
CA LYS A 126 26.41 6.03 -14.32
C LYS A 126 26.02 4.66 -13.73
N LEU A 127 25.83 4.61 -12.41
CA LEU A 127 25.46 3.40 -11.67
C LEU A 127 23.94 3.18 -11.65
N GLN A 128 23.15 4.17 -12.08
CA GLN A 128 21.68 4.12 -12.08
C GLN A 128 21.13 4.69 -13.40
N ASN A 129 19.84 4.38 -13.68
CA ASN A 129 19.14 4.88 -14.87
C ASN A 129 18.90 6.40 -14.78
N GLU A 130 19.05 7.09 -15.91
CA GLU A 130 18.95 8.56 -16.04
C GLU A 130 17.55 9.12 -15.70
N TRP A 131 16.49 8.31 -15.79
CA TRP A 131 15.11 8.72 -15.50
C TRP A 131 14.76 8.71 -14.01
N VAL A 132 15.52 8.01 -13.18
CA VAL A 132 15.24 7.80 -11.75
C VAL A 132 15.06 9.09 -10.95
N PRO A 133 15.93 10.13 -11.09
CA PRO A 133 15.76 11.36 -10.32
C PRO A 133 14.45 12.09 -10.61
N PHE A 134 13.99 12.08 -11.86
CA PHE A 134 12.73 12.74 -12.25
C PHE A 134 11.51 11.97 -11.76
N ALA A 135 11.53 10.67 -11.93
CA ALA A 135 10.43 9.83 -11.50
C ALA A 135 10.30 9.76 -9.97
N PHE A 136 11.42 9.82 -9.24
CA PHE A 136 11.45 10.01 -7.80
C PHE A 136 10.62 11.23 -7.37
N LEU A 137 10.84 12.38 -8.02
CA LEU A 137 10.12 13.60 -7.70
C LEU A 137 8.62 13.51 -8.02
N THR A 138 8.27 12.93 -9.18
CA THR A 138 6.86 12.83 -9.58
C THR A 138 6.07 11.85 -8.75
N SER A 139 6.59 10.67 -8.46
CA SER A 139 5.89 9.68 -7.64
C SER A 139 5.68 10.15 -6.21
N GLY A 140 6.68 10.86 -5.63
CA GLY A 140 6.53 11.52 -4.34
C GLY A 140 5.49 12.63 -4.35
N PHE A 141 5.44 13.42 -5.43
CA PHE A 141 4.41 14.45 -5.61
C PHE A 141 3.00 13.86 -5.66
N PHE A 142 2.76 12.81 -6.47
CA PHE A 142 1.45 12.17 -6.55
C PHE A 142 1.03 11.50 -5.24
N SER A 143 1.97 10.86 -4.52
CA SER A 143 1.72 10.33 -3.19
C SER A 143 1.32 11.43 -2.19
N GLY A 144 2.04 12.56 -2.18
CA GLY A 144 1.71 13.72 -1.35
C GLY A 144 0.36 14.34 -1.71
N LEU A 145 0.04 14.40 -3.00
CA LEU A 145 -1.23 14.92 -3.50
C LEU A 145 -2.41 14.04 -3.06
N ALA A 146 -2.25 12.72 -3.05
CA ALA A 146 -3.26 11.77 -2.56
C ALA A 146 -3.56 12.02 -1.07
N GLY A 147 -2.53 12.15 -0.22
CA GLY A 147 -2.69 12.51 1.20
C GLY A 147 -3.34 13.88 1.41
N PHE A 148 -2.96 14.89 0.62
CA PHE A 148 -3.55 16.23 0.68
C PHE A 148 -5.07 16.21 0.41
N PHE A 149 -5.51 15.57 -0.67
CA PHE A 149 -6.93 15.53 -1.00
C PHE A 149 -7.73 14.68 0.00
N GLY A 150 -7.15 13.59 0.51
CA GLY A 150 -7.74 12.80 1.58
C GLY A 150 -8.04 13.64 2.82
N MET A 151 -7.00 14.27 3.38
CA MET A 151 -7.12 15.10 4.57
C MET A 151 -8.08 16.29 4.36
N LYS A 152 -7.96 17.01 3.23
CA LYS A 152 -8.85 18.12 2.90
C LYS A 152 -10.32 17.70 2.88
N THR A 153 -10.59 16.48 2.39
CA THR A 153 -11.93 15.92 2.36
C THR A 153 -12.40 15.55 3.76
N ALA A 154 -11.59 14.83 4.52
CA ALA A 154 -11.94 14.37 5.86
C ALA A 154 -12.24 15.54 6.82
N THR A 155 -11.37 16.54 6.86
CA THR A 155 -11.58 17.75 7.69
C THR A 155 -12.78 18.60 7.27
N SER A 156 -13.24 18.46 6.02
CA SER A 156 -14.47 19.10 5.53
C SER A 156 -15.71 18.25 5.79
N ALA A 157 -15.55 16.94 6.00
CA ALA A 157 -16.66 15.99 6.13
C ALA A 157 -17.14 15.81 7.57
N SER A 158 -16.26 15.93 8.58
CA SER A 158 -16.56 15.60 9.98
C SER A 158 -17.77 16.34 10.53
N ALA A 159 -17.80 17.68 10.49
CA ALA A 159 -18.96 18.47 10.94
C ALA A 159 -20.23 18.15 10.13
N ARG A 160 -20.10 17.95 8.81
CA ARG A 160 -21.23 17.58 7.94
C ARG A 160 -21.77 16.19 8.28
N THR A 161 -20.92 15.27 8.68
CA THR A 161 -21.31 13.95 9.16
C THR A 161 -22.05 14.04 10.49
N ALA A 162 -21.57 14.85 11.43
CA ALA A 162 -22.25 15.13 12.70
C ALA A 162 -23.64 15.76 12.47
N GLU A 163 -23.76 16.75 11.61
CA GLU A 163 -25.05 17.36 11.26
C GLU A 163 -25.98 16.37 10.55
N ALA A 164 -25.46 15.54 9.65
CA ALA A 164 -26.23 14.49 9.00
C ALA A 164 -26.74 13.44 10.01
N ALA A 165 -25.93 13.10 11.01
CA ALA A 165 -26.29 12.17 12.09
C ALA A 165 -27.42 12.71 13.00
N ARG A 166 -27.63 14.03 13.07
CA ARG A 166 -28.82 14.61 13.76
C ARG A 166 -30.12 14.10 13.14
N HIS A 167 -30.15 13.87 11.83
CA HIS A 167 -31.36 13.39 11.16
C HIS A 167 -31.51 11.87 11.22
N SER A 168 -30.44 11.12 10.88
CA SER A 168 -30.44 9.65 10.98
C SER A 168 -29.01 9.09 10.91
N LEU A 169 -28.82 7.91 11.48
CA LEU A 169 -27.58 7.15 11.40
C LEU A 169 -27.18 6.86 9.94
N ASN A 170 -28.15 6.51 9.10
CA ASN A 170 -27.92 6.21 7.69
C ASN A 170 -27.46 7.43 6.88
N LYS A 171 -27.97 8.63 7.19
CA LYS A 171 -27.54 9.87 6.54
C LYS A 171 -26.09 10.21 6.95
N GLY A 172 -25.75 10.09 8.25
CA GLY A 172 -24.39 10.23 8.76
C GLY A 172 -23.42 9.29 8.06
N LEU A 173 -23.75 7.99 8.00
CA LEU A 173 -22.96 6.99 7.27
C LEU A 173 -22.74 7.38 5.80
N THR A 174 -23.79 7.83 5.12
CA THR A 174 -23.70 8.16 3.69
C THR A 174 -22.70 9.30 3.44
N VAL A 175 -22.71 10.33 4.30
CA VAL A 175 -21.78 11.45 4.19
C VAL A 175 -20.34 11.01 4.50
N ALA A 176 -20.14 10.29 5.60
CA ALA A 176 -18.81 9.82 6.00
C ALA A 176 -18.21 8.84 4.98
N PHE A 177 -18.97 7.83 4.55
CA PHE A 177 -18.50 6.81 3.62
C PHE A 177 -18.21 7.36 2.22
N ARG A 178 -19.07 8.25 1.69
CA ARG A 178 -18.80 8.91 0.40
C ARG A 178 -17.58 9.82 0.50
N SER A 179 -17.33 10.45 1.62
CA SER A 179 -16.12 11.24 1.87
C SER A 179 -14.89 10.35 1.93
N GLY A 180 -14.96 9.18 2.58
CA GLY A 180 -13.93 8.16 2.51
C GLY A 180 -13.68 7.66 1.07
N ALA A 181 -14.74 7.51 0.27
CA ALA A 181 -14.63 7.12 -1.13
C ALA A 181 -13.90 8.16 -2.00
N VAL A 182 -13.96 9.45 -1.66
CA VAL A 182 -13.12 10.47 -2.33
C VAL A 182 -11.64 10.11 -2.19
N MET A 183 -11.21 9.73 -0.99
CA MET A 183 -9.85 9.34 -0.75
C MET A 183 -9.46 8.07 -1.51
N GLY A 184 -10.27 7.01 -1.37
CA GLY A 184 -10.01 5.73 -2.05
C GLY A 184 -9.84 5.88 -3.55
N LEU A 185 -10.76 6.61 -4.19
CA LEU A 185 -10.74 6.86 -5.64
C LEU A 185 -9.59 7.80 -6.06
N THR A 186 -9.22 8.77 -5.21
CA THR A 186 -8.07 9.65 -5.49
C THR A 186 -6.77 8.85 -5.49
N VAL A 187 -6.56 8.00 -4.50
CA VAL A 187 -5.35 7.15 -4.37
C VAL A 187 -5.19 6.25 -5.59
N VAL A 188 -6.19 5.43 -5.91
CA VAL A 188 -6.09 4.47 -7.03
C VAL A 188 -6.06 5.17 -8.39
N GLY A 189 -6.76 6.30 -8.51
CA GLY A 189 -6.80 7.11 -9.73
C GLY A 189 -5.44 7.76 -10.04
N LEU A 190 -4.84 8.43 -9.05
CA LEU A 190 -3.53 9.06 -9.20
C LEU A 190 -2.42 8.03 -9.45
N ALA A 191 -2.44 6.89 -8.74
CA ALA A 191 -1.45 5.84 -8.92
C ALA A 191 -1.48 5.23 -10.33
N LEU A 192 -2.69 4.99 -10.87
CA LEU A 192 -2.82 4.44 -12.22
C LEU A 192 -2.49 5.45 -13.31
N LEU A 193 -2.71 6.76 -13.06
CA LEU A 193 -2.29 7.84 -13.96
C LEU A 193 -0.78 8.02 -13.95
N ASP A 194 -0.12 7.98 -12.79
CA ASP A 194 1.34 8.03 -12.66
C ASP A 194 2.00 6.86 -13.41
N TYR A 195 1.50 5.63 -13.17
CA TYR A 195 1.92 4.46 -13.94
C TYR A 195 1.78 4.67 -15.45
N SER A 196 0.61 5.14 -15.88
CA SER A 196 0.31 5.33 -17.31
C SER A 196 1.19 6.39 -17.96
N PHE A 197 1.43 7.49 -17.26
CA PHE A 197 2.30 8.57 -17.72
C PHE A 197 3.73 8.06 -17.95
N TRP A 198 4.34 7.45 -16.94
CA TRP A 198 5.71 6.95 -17.07
C TRP A 198 5.85 5.79 -18.04
N PHE A 199 4.86 4.92 -18.11
CA PHE A 199 4.84 3.87 -19.11
C PHE A 199 4.89 4.44 -20.54
N LEU A 200 4.12 5.51 -20.82
CA LEU A 200 4.13 6.16 -22.13
C LEU A 200 5.45 6.89 -22.42
N VAL A 201 6.00 7.59 -21.42
CA VAL A 201 7.28 8.28 -21.57
C VAL A 201 8.39 7.27 -21.87
N LEU A 202 8.55 6.25 -21.05
CA LEU A 202 9.63 5.26 -21.20
C LEU A 202 9.45 4.41 -22.46
N LYS A 203 8.21 4.09 -22.85
CA LYS A 203 7.94 3.39 -24.09
C LYS A 203 8.47 4.13 -25.33
N ASN A 204 8.54 5.45 -25.29
CA ASN A 204 9.02 6.27 -26.40
C ASN A 204 10.52 6.63 -26.27
N CYS A 205 11.07 6.60 -25.06
CA CYS A 205 12.43 7.07 -24.78
C CYS A 205 13.45 5.94 -24.56
N VAL A 206 13.00 4.72 -24.19
CA VAL A 206 13.88 3.59 -23.95
C VAL A 206 14.11 2.82 -25.26
N TYR A 207 15.39 2.64 -25.61
CA TYR A 207 15.82 1.89 -26.78
C TYR A 207 16.67 0.68 -26.33
N ALA A 208 16.52 -0.44 -27.03
CA ALA A 208 17.30 -1.65 -26.81
C ALA A 208 17.48 -2.42 -28.13
N ALA A 209 18.37 -3.40 -28.17
CA ALA A 209 18.66 -4.19 -29.35
C ALA A 209 17.48 -5.07 -29.80
N SER A 210 16.66 -5.50 -28.85
CA SER A 210 15.44 -6.29 -29.12
C SER A 210 14.23 -5.70 -28.39
N GLU A 211 13.01 -6.01 -28.89
CA GLU A 211 11.77 -5.58 -28.25
C GLU A 211 11.61 -6.19 -26.85
N ALA A 212 12.06 -7.43 -26.65
CA ALA A 212 12.01 -8.10 -25.34
C ALA A 212 12.93 -7.44 -24.32
N GLU A 213 14.15 -7.07 -24.70
CA GLU A 213 15.07 -6.30 -23.85
C GLU A 213 14.54 -4.91 -23.54
N ARG A 214 13.90 -4.27 -24.51
CA ARG A 214 13.28 -2.96 -24.33
C ARG A 214 12.18 -3.00 -23.27
N VAL A 215 11.29 -4.00 -23.32
CA VAL A 215 10.22 -4.22 -22.33
C VAL A 215 10.82 -4.47 -20.95
N LEU A 216 11.86 -5.27 -20.88
CA LEU A 216 12.57 -5.57 -19.64
C LEU A 216 13.19 -4.30 -19.04
N LEU A 217 13.93 -3.53 -19.82
CA LEU A 217 14.58 -2.29 -19.38
C LEU A 217 13.58 -1.23 -18.96
N LEU A 218 12.44 -1.12 -19.68
CA LEU A 218 11.33 -0.22 -19.33
C LEU A 218 10.77 -0.57 -17.96
N THR A 219 10.45 -1.85 -17.72
CA THR A 219 9.80 -2.27 -16.48
C THR A 219 10.72 -2.23 -15.28
N THR A 220 12.00 -2.62 -15.41
CA THR A 220 12.99 -2.47 -14.33
C THR A 220 13.22 -1.01 -13.96
N THR A 221 13.27 -0.11 -14.96
CA THR A 221 13.35 1.33 -14.71
C THR A 221 12.11 1.82 -13.93
N MET A 222 10.90 1.35 -14.28
CA MET A 222 9.67 1.74 -13.56
C MET A 222 9.69 1.31 -12.09
N VAL A 223 10.28 0.17 -11.75
CA VAL A 223 10.34 -0.29 -10.34
C VAL A 223 11.10 0.70 -9.46
N THR A 224 12.17 1.32 -9.97
CA THR A 224 12.95 2.30 -9.20
C THR A 224 12.16 3.58 -8.91
N PHE A 225 11.11 3.87 -9.66
CA PHE A 225 10.29 5.08 -9.48
C PHE A 225 9.46 5.04 -8.19
N GLY A 226 9.18 3.85 -7.67
CA GLY A 226 8.49 3.68 -6.39
C GLY A 226 9.18 4.33 -5.19
N ILE A 227 10.49 4.62 -5.27
CA ILE A 227 11.24 5.19 -4.13
C ILE A 227 10.69 6.54 -3.66
N GLY A 228 10.22 7.41 -4.58
CA GLY A 228 9.63 8.70 -4.21
C GLY A 228 8.34 8.55 -3.43
N ALA A 229 7.46 7.66 -3.90
CA ALA A 229 6.21 7.34 -3.19
C ALA A 229 6.48 6.74 -1.81
N SER A 230 7.43 5.79 -1.71
CA SER A 230 7.79 5.12 -0.45
C SER A 230 8.40 6.07 0.57
N VAL A 231 9.29 6.97 0.15
CA VAL A 231 9.88 7.99 1.06
C VAL A 231 8.80 8.94 1.56
N ASN A 232 7.93 9.45 0.68
CA ASN A 232 6.84 10.32 1.10
C ASN A 232 5.85 9.59 2.01
N ALA A 233 5.48 8.36 1.70
CA ALA A 233 4.58 7.53 2.50
C ALA A 233 5.14 7.31 3.92
N LEU A 234 6.44 6.99 4.04
CA LEU A 234 7.07 6.79 5.34
C LEU A 234 7.05 8.08 6.19
N LEU A 235 7.43 9.22 5.59
CA LEU A 235 7.42 10.50 6.29
C LEU A 235 6.01 10.90 6.70
N ALA A 236 5.01 10.71 5.84
CA ALA A 236 3.61 11.01 6.13
C ALA A 236 3.06 10.09 7.23
N ARG A 237 3.35 8.76 7.16
CA ARG A 237 2.83 7.79 8.13
C ARG A 237 3.48 7.89 9.50
N VAL A 238 4.82 8.01 9.56
CA VAL A 238 5.56 8.17 10.83
C VAL A 238 5.29 9.54 11.43
N GLY A 239 5.39 10.61 10.65
CA GLY A 239 5.13 11.97 11.14
C GLY A 239 3.67 12.15 11.59
N GLY A 240 2.71 11.68 10.80
CA GLY A 240 1.28 11.71 11.15
C GLY A 240 0.98 10.90 12.41
N GLY A 241 1.49 9.67 12.50
CA GLY A 241 1.31 8.82 13.68
C GLY A 241 1.91 9.38 14.96
N ILE A 242 3.11 10.00 14.90
CA ILE A 242 3.71 10.68 16.06
C ILE A 242 2.87 11.89 16.46
N PHE A 243 2.36 12.66 15.50
CA PHE A 243 1.50 13.81 15.77
C PHE A 243 0.22 13.39 16.49
N THR A 244 -0.54 12.48 15.87
CA THR A 244 -1.81 11.95 16.39
C THR A 244 -1.64 11.41 17.81
N LYS A 245 -0.70 10.49 18.00
CA LYS A 245 -0.57 9.81 19.30
C LYS A 245 0.08 10.66 20.38
N ALA A 246 0.80 11.71 20.03
CA ALA A 246 1.22 12.72 21.02
C ALA A 246 0.03 13.55 21.52
N ALA A 247 -0.90 13.89 20.64
CA ALA A 247 -2.09 14.66 21.01
C ALA A 247 -3.07 13.80 21.82
N ASP A 248 -3.36 12.59 21.35
CA ASP A 248 -4.25 11.60 21.96
C ASP A 248 -3.80 11.24 23.40
N VAL A 249 -2.54 10.81 23.57
CA VAL A 249 -1.99 10.53 24.91
C VAL A 249 -2.07 11.76 25.82
N GLY A 250 -1.82 12.97 25.30
CA GLY A 250 -1.96 14.22 26.05
C GLY A 250 -3.40 14.52 26.47
N ALA A 251 -4.35 14.27 25.56
CA ALA A 251 -5.78 14.44 25.82
C ALA A 251 -6.29 13.42 26.83
N ASP A 252 -5.94 12.16 26.65
CA ASP A 252 -6.45 11.04 27.45
C ASP A 252 -5.83 11.02 28.86
N LEU A 253 -4.52 11.07 28.96
CA LEU A 253 -3.85 10.93 30.24
C LEU A 253 -4.19 12.09 31.19
N VAL A 254 -4.12 13.33 30.69
CA VAL A 254 -4.38 14.51 31.55
C VAL A 254 -5.88 14.80 31.64
N GLY A 255 -6.62 14.68 30.53
CA GLY A 255 -8.04 14.97 30.51
C GLY A 255 -8.88 13.90 31.22
N LYS A 256 -8.80 12.65 30.75
CA LYS A 256 -9.66 11.55 31.25
C LYS A 256 -9.19 11.02 32.60
N VAL A 257 -7.86 10.80 32.77
CA VAL A 257 -7.34 10.13 33.98
C VAL A 257 -7.07 11.11 35.12
N GLU A 258 -6.41 12.26 34.85
CA GLU A 258 -6.03 13.23 35.88
C GLU A 258 -7.15 14.23 36.21
N ALA A 259 -7.73 14.88 35.19
CA ALA A 259 -8.76 15.90 35.37
C ALA A 259 -10.19 15.34 35.43
N ASN A 260 -10.39 14.07 35.08
CA ASN A 260 -11.67 13.35 35.05
C ASN A 260 -12.76 14.09 34.23
N ILE A 261 -12.33 14.71 33.10
CA ILE A 261 -13.26 15.32 32.13
C ILE A 261 -13.57 14.32 31.00
N PRO A 262 -14.77 14.41 30.40
CA PRO A 262 -15.14 13.51 29.30
C PRO A 262 -14.19 13.56 28.11
N GLU A 263 -14.24 12.53 27.29
CA GLU A 263 -13.61 12.50 25.97
C GLU A 263 -14.20 13.61 25.08
N ASP A 264 -13.38 14.22 24.25
CA ASP A 264 -13.76 15.32 23.37
C ASP A 264 -14.32 16.57 24.08
N ASP A 265 -14.06 16.74 25.35
CA ASP A 265 -14.52 17.91 26.08
C ASP A 265 -13.82 19.19 25.59
N PRO A 266 -14.55 20.27 25.25
CA PRO A 266 -13.95 21.51 24.74
C PRO A 266 -13.02 22.22 25.76
N ARG A 267 -13.05 21.84 27.04
CA ARG A 267 -12.13 22.33 28.07
C ARG A 267 -10.74 21.72 27.95
N ASN A 268 -10.61 20.59 27.27
CA ASN A 268 -9.30 19.94 27.09
C ASN A 268 -8.52 20.62 25.99
N PRO A 269 -7.32 21.19 26.27
CA PRO A 269 -6.52 21.89 25.26
C PRO A 269 -6.02 21.00 24.10
N ALA A 270 -5.91 19.69 24.30
CA ALA A 270 -5.38 18.77 23.31
C ALA A 270 -6.45 18.23 22.36
N THR A 271 -7.76 18.35 22.63
CA THR A 271 -8.84 17.77 21.81
C THR A 271 -8.80 18.21 20.34
N ILE A 272 -8.53 19.50 20.05
CA ILE A 272 -8.41 19.94 18.64
C ILE A 272 -7.15 19.35 18.00
N ALA A 273 -6.03 19.22 18.74
CA ALA A 273 -4.82 18.60 18.21
C ALA A 273 -5.03 17.12 17.92
N ASP A 274 -5.80 16.42 18.75
CA ASP A 274 -6.20 15.04 18.57
C ASP A 274 -7.03 14.85 17.30
N ASN A 275 -8.12 15.60 17.16
CA ASN A 275 -8.94 15.61 15.94
C ASN A 275 -8.15 15.97 14.67
N VAL A 276 -7.15 16.86 14.75
CA VAL A 276 -6.22 17.16 13.65
C VAL A 276 -5.38 15.93 13.35
N GLY A 277 -4.92 15.24 14.39
CA GLY A 277 -4.07 14.07 14.32
C GLY A 277 -4.66 12.95 13.50
N ASP A 278 -5.92 12.58 13.75
CA ASP A 278 -6.62 11.52 13.01
C ASP A 278 -6.67 11.82 11.50
N ASN A 279 -6.93 13.08 11.14
CA ASN A 279 -6.94 13.49 9.74
C ASN A 279 -5.54 13.45 9.10
N VAL A 280 -4.50 13.71 9.87
CA VAL A 280 -3.12 13.71 9.40
C VAL A 280 -2.52 12.31 9.37
N GLY A 281 -2.67 11.53 10.45
CA GLY A 281 -2.10 10.20 10.61
C GLY A 281 -2.88 9.15 9.85
N ASP A 282 -4.19 9.05 10.16
CA ASP A 282 -5.02 7.95 9.67
C ASP A 282 -5.68 8.23 8.32
N VAL A 283 -5.78 9.49 7.89
CA VAL A 283 -6.23 9.79 6.53
C VAL A 283 -5.04 10.10 5.61
N ALA A 284 -4.30 11.19 5.84
CA ALA A 284 -3.24 11.59 4.91
C ALA A 284 -2.07 10.59 4.87
N GLY A 285 -1.63 10.10 6.05
CA GLY A 285 -0.56 9.11 6.16
C GLY A 285 -0.91 7.78 5.52
N MET A 286 -2.13 7.26 5.78
CA MET A 286 -2.63 6.04 5.19
C MET A 286 -2.81 6.16 3.67
N GLY A 287 -3.27 7.32 3.18
CA GLY A 287 -3.42 7.56 1.74
C GLY A 287 -2.11 7.51 0.99
N ALA A 288 -1.07 8.08 1.54
CA ALA A 288 0.27 8.02 0.96
C ALA A 288 0.84 6.58 0.97
N ASP A 289 0.62 5.80 2.04
CA ASP A 289 1.04 4.40 2.17
C ASP A 289 0.32 3.49 1.17
N LEU A 290 -1.00 3.62 1.05
CA LEU A 290 -1.79 2.79 0.14
C LEU A 290 -1.61 3.19 -1.33
N TYR A 291 -1.29 4.47 -1.62
CA TYR A 291 -0.81 4.88 -2.93
C TYR A 291 0.46 4.12 -3.31
N GLU A 292 1.45 4.12 -2.42
CA GLU A 292 2.72 3.42 -2.62
C GLU A 292 2.52 1.92 -2.79
N SER A 293 1.66 1.30 -1.96
CA SER A 293 1.36 -0.14 -2.02
C SER A 293 0.71 -0.54 -3.34
N TYR A 294 -0.27 0.24 -3.82
CA TYR A 294 -0.98 -0.02 -5.06
C TYR A 294 -0.09 0.18 -6.28
N TYR A 295 0.61 1.30 -6.33
CA TYR A 295 1.58 1.61 -7.39
C TYR A 295 2.70 0.57 -7.44
N GLY A 296 3.32 0.29 -6.27
CA GLY A 296 4.42 -0.66 -6.13
C GLY A 296 4.06 -2.08 -6.54
N SER A 297 2.86 -2.57 -6.21
CA SER A 297 2.41 -3.90 -6.63
C SER A 297 2.23 -4.01 -8.15
N ILE A 298 1.68 -2.98 -8.79
CA ILE A 298 1.49 -2.95 -10.25
C ILE A 298 2.84 -2.98 -10.97
N ILE A 299 3.80 -2.13 -10.57
CA ILE A 299 5.10 -2.07 -11.22
C ILE A 299 5.95 -3.31 -10.95
N ALA A 300 5.91 -3.87 -9.73
CA ALA A 300 6.61 -5.12 -9.40
C ALA A 300 6.07 -6.30 -10.23
N ALA A 301 4.74 -6.46 -10.30
CA ALA A 301 4.12 -7.49 -11.12
C ALA A 301 4.42 -7.30 -12.61
N ALA A 302 4.40 -6.06 -13.13
CA ALA A 302 4.76 -5.76 -14.52
C ALA A 302 6.23 -6.16 -14.83
N SER A 303 7.16 -5.86 -13.90
CA SER A 303 8.56 -6.25 -14.05
C SER A 303 8.75 -7.76 -14.07
N LEU A 304 8.06 -8.48 -13.17
CA LEU A 304 8.09 -9.96 -13.16
C LEU A 304 7.45 -10.56 -14.42
N GLY A 305 6.39 -9.95 -14.95
CA GLY A 305 5.79 -10.35 -16.23
C GLY A 305 6.76 -10.19 -17.42
N ALA A 306 7.56 -9.13 -17.43
CA ALA A 306 8.60 -8.93 -18.44
C ALA A 306 9.67 -10.01 -18.39
N ILE A 307 10.02 -10.51 -17.19
CA ILE A 307 10.99 -11.58 -16.97
C ILE A 307 10.41 -12.95 -17.35
N ALA A 308 9.22 -13.25 -16.84
CA ALA A 308 8.58 -14.55 -17.00
C ALA A 308 8.36 -14.91 -18.49
N PHE A 309 7.98 -13.94 -19.29
CA PHE A 309 7.66 -14.14 -20.71
C PHE A 309 8.71 -13.54 -21.67
N PHE A 310 9.96 -13.38 -21.20
CA PHE A 310 11.06 -12.79 -22.00
C PHE A 310 11.27 -13.49 -23.35
N LYS A 311 11.14 -14.82 -23.40
CA LYS A 311 11.28 -15.62 -24.62
C LYS A 311 10.05 -15.58 -25.55
N GLN A 312 8.94 -14.95 -25.13
CA GLN A 312 7.67 -14.87 -25.83
C GLN A 312 7.22 -13.41 -25.96
N PRO A 313 7.78 -12.63 -26.91
CA PRO A 313 7.56 -11.17 -26.96
C PRO A 313 6.11 -10.73 -27.00
N ASP A 314 5.25 -11.49 -27.69
CA ASP A 314 3.80 -11.21 -27.77
C ASP A 314 3.10 -11.35 -26.41
N LEU A 315 3.49 -12.36 -25.62
CA LEU A 315 2.91 -12.63 -24.31
C LEU A 315 3.52 -11.75 -23.22
N GLN A 316 4.79 -11.38 -23.40
CA GLN A 316 5.53 -10.47 -22.52
C GLN A 316 4.81 -9.11 -22.38
N TRP A 317 4.42 -8.49 -23.49
CA TRP A 317 3.66 -7.23 -23.44
C TRP A 317 2.32 -7.39 -22.74
N ASN A 318 1.60 -8.50 -22.98
CA ASN A 318 0.33 -8.79 -22.32
C ASN A 318 0.53 -8.98 -20.80
N ALA A 319 1.58 -9.68 -20.39
CA ALA A 319 1.92 -9.88 -18.98
C ALA A 319 2.31 -8.58 -18.27
N VAL A 320 3.02 -7.67 -18.96
CA VAL A 320 3.37 -6.34 -18.41
C VAL A 320 2.15 -5.43 -18.25
N LEU A 321 1.19 -5.51 -19.17
CA LEU A 321 -0.02 -4.68 -19.11
C LEU A 321 -1.08 -5.23 -18.16
N ALA A 322 -1.12 -6.54 -17.93
CA ALA A 322 -2.16 -7.20 -17.14
C ALA A 322 -2.33 -6.60 -15.73
N PRO A 323 -1.28 -6.31 -14.93
CA PRO A 323 -1.43 -5.69 -13.61
C PRO A 323 -2.19 -4.37 -13.63
N ALA A 324 -1.85 -3.47 -14.55
CA ALA A 324 -2.51 -2.17 -14.69
C ALA A 324 -3.96 -2.30 -15.18
N LEU A 325 -4.24 -3.25 -16.07
CA LEU A 325 -5.59 -3.54 -16.57
C LEU A 325 -6.48 -4.14 -15.47
N ILE A 326 -5.91 -5.01 -14.62
CA ILE A 326 -6.60 -5.55 -13.43
C ILE A 326 -6.90 -4.41 -12.45
N GLY A 327 -5.95 -3.52 -12.22
CA GLY A 327 -6.16 -2.31 -11.42
C GLY A 327 -7.26 -1.42 -11.97
N ALA A 328 -7.28 -1.20 -13.29
CA ALA A 328 -8.34 -0.44 -13.96
C ALA A 328 -9.72 -1.09 -13.79
N LEU A 329 -9.79 -2.41 -13.94
CA LEU A 329 -11.01 -3.18 -13.69
C LEU A 329 -11.48 -3.04 -12.25
N GLY A 330 -10.54 -3.12 -11.29
CA GLY A 330 -10.79 -2.93 -9.87
C GLY A 330 -11.38 -1.56 -9.53
N ILE A 331 -10.96 -0.50 -10.21
CA ILE A 331 -11.55 0.85 -10.06
C ILE A 331 -13.04 0.85 -10.44
N PHE A 332 -13.40 0.32 -11.61
CA PHE A 332 -14.80 0.27 -12.03
C PHE A 332 -15.66 -0.57 -11.08
N LEU A 333 -15.10 -1.68 -10.60
CA LEU A 333 -15.79 -2.55 -9.65
C LEU A 333 -15.91 -1.93 -8.26
N SER A 334 -14.89 -1.20 -7.81
CA SER A 334 -14.96 -0.39 -6.58
C SER A 334 -16.06 0.66 -6.67
N LEU A 335 -16.22 1.34 -7.79
CA LEU A 335 -17.33 2.27 -8.01
C LEU A 335 -18.69 1.58 -7.91
N ILE A 336 -18.86 0.42 -8.54
CA ILE A 336 -20.09 -0.39 -8.42
C ILE A 336 -20.31 -0.79 -6.96
N GLY A 337 -19.28 -1.22 -6.23
CA GLY A 337 -19.32 -1.55 -4.83
C GLY A 337 -19.77 -0.36 -3.97
N ILE A 338 -19.16 0.81 -4.16
CA ILE A 338 -19.50 2.05 -3.43
C ILE A 338 -21.00 2.42 -3.60
N PHE A 339 -21.54 2.31 -4.81
CA PHE A 339 -22.97 2.57 -5.04
C PHE A 339 -23.90 1.51 -4.44
N ASN A 340 -23.39 0.31 -4.14
CA ASN A 340 -24.16 -0.76 -3.49
C ASN A 340 -24.16 -0.68 -1.95
N VAL A 341 -23.33 0.19 -1.35
CA VAL A 341 -23.37 0.44 0.10
C VAL A 341 -24.63 1.24 0.44
N LYS A 342 -25.67 0.55 0.87
CA LYS A 342 -26.95 1.12 1.30
C LYS A 342 -27.41 0.37 2.53
N VAL A 343 -27.74 1.10 3.59
CA VAL A 343 -28.37 0.55 4.79
C VAL A 343 -29.88 0.69 4.64
N GLY A 344 -30.63 -0.35 5.02
CA GLY A 344 -32.08 -0.34 5.03
C GLY A 344 -32.64 0.48 6.20
N SER A 345 -33.92 0.27 6.53
CA SER A 345 -34.60 0.94 7.62
C SER A 345 -34.13 0.57 9.04
N VAL A 346 -33.34 -0.48 9.18
CA VAL A 346 -32.83 -0.96 10.48
C VAL A 346 -31.50 -0.28 10.81
N GLU A 347 -31.53 0.66 11.74
CA GLU A 347 -30.37 1.46 12.18
C GLU A 347 -29.57 0.73 13.28
N THR A 348 -28.89 -0.37 12.93
CA THR A 348 -27.98 -1.08 13.85
C THR A 348 -26.56 -1.14 13.28
N GLY A 349 -25.55 -1.13 14.16
CA GLY A 349 -24.15 -1.27 13.75
C GLY A 349 -23.88 -2.52 12.89
N LYS A 350 -24.55 -3.64 13.20
CA LYS A 350 -24.45 -4.88 12.39
C LYS A 350 -25.01 -4.70 10.97
N ALA A 351 -26.04 -3.89 10.79
CA ALA A 351 -26.61 -3.63 9.46
C ALA A 351 -25.66 -2.75 8.61
N ILE A 352 -24.99 -1.80 9.24
CA ILE A 352 -23.98 -0.94 8.60
C ILE A 352 -22.78 -1.79 8.15
N LEU A 353 -22.21 -2.59 9.05
CA LEU A 353 -21.08 -3.47 8.72
C LEU A 353 -21.43 -4.41 7.55
N LYS A 354 -22.62 -5.03 7.57
CA LYS A 354 -23.10 -5.85 6.46
C LYS A 354 -23.27 -5.08 5.14
N ALA A 355 -23.60 -3.79 5.19
CA ALA A 355 -23.74 -2.96 4.00
C ALA A 355 -22.37 -2.64 3.40
N LEU A 356 -21.36 -2.32 4.23
CA LEU A 356 -19.97 -2.11 3.82
C LEU A 356 -19.38 -3.39 3.23
N ASP A 357 -19.50 -4.52 3.94
CA ASP A 357 -19.05 -5.85 3.47
C ASP A 357 -19.70 -6.22 2.13
N ARG A 358 -20.98 -5.94 1.94
CA ARG A 358 -21.67 -6.20 0.67
C ARG A 358 -21.02 -5.45 -0.49
N GLY A 359 -20.68 -4.18 -0.29
CA GLY A 359 -19.98 -3.40 -1.32
C GLY A 359 -18.62 -4.01 -1.71
N ILE A 360 -17.84 -4.41 -0.71
CA ILE A 360 -16.53 -5.07 -0.91
C ILE A 360 -16.71 -6.41 -1.63
N HIS A 361 -17.66 -7.25 -1.19
CA HIS A 361 -17.92 -8.56 -1.81
C HIS A 361 -18.39 -8.44 -3.27
N VAL A 362 -19.25 -7.46 -3.58
CA VAL A 362 -19.67 -7.19 -4.96
C VAL A 362 -18.47 -6.84 -5.84
N ALA A 363 -17.57 -5.98 -5.35
CA ALA A 363 -16.35 -5.65 -6.08
C ALA A 363 -15.43 -6.87 -6.25
N ALA A 364 -15.23 -7.67 -5.19
CA ALA A 364 -14.37 -8.84 -5.20
C ALA A 364 -14.91 -9.94 -6.15
N ILE A 365 -16.20 -10.27 -6.08
CA ILE A 365 -16.82 -11.26 -6.97
C ILE A 365 -16.77 -10.78 -8.43
N GLY A 366 -17.08 -9.51 -8.66
CA GLY A 366 -16.96 -8.90 -9.99
C GLY A 366 -15.53 -9.01 -10.54
N LEU A 367 -14.51 -8.81 -9.69
CA LEU A 367 -13.11 -8.95 -10.08
C LEU A 367 -12.78 -10.40 -10.47
N VAL A 368 -13.19 -11.38 -9.67
CA VAL A 368 -12.98 -12.82 -9.98
C VAL A 368 -13.55 -13.16 -11.36
N VAL A 369 -14.77 -12.73 -11.64
CA VAL A 369 -15.46 -13.05 -12.91
C VAL A 369 -14.81 -12.29 -14.08
N LEU A 370 -14.65 -10.98 -13.99
CA LEU A 370 -14.21 -10.18 -15.14
C LEU A 370 -12.71 -10.35 -15.41
N SER A 371 -11.88 -10.58 -14.39
CA SER A 371 -10.46 -10.86 -14.59
C SER A 371 -10.22 -12.19 -15.30
N TYR A 372 -11.10 -13.19 -15.15
CA TYR A 372 -11.03 -14.44 -15.91
C TYR A 372 -11.10 -14.14 -17.43
N PHE A 373 -12.11 -13.40 -17.86
CA PHE A 373 -12.25 -13.05 -19.28
C PHE A 373 -11.11 -12.16 -19.78
N LEU A 374 -10.66 -11.21 -18.96
CA LEU A 374 -9.53 -10.34 -19.30
C LEU A 374 -8.24 -11.14 -19.51
N LEU A 375 -7.88 -12.02 -18.58
CA LEU A 375 -6.63 -12.80 -18.65
C LEU A 375 -6.68 -13.85 -19.76
N GLN A 376 -7.84 -14.48 -20.01
CA GLN A 376 -8.03 -15.33 -21.18
C GLN A 376 -7.87 -14.55 -22.49
N TRP A 377 -8.43 -13.35 -22.56
CA TRP A 377 -8.30 -12.50 -23.74
C TRP A 377 -6.85 -12.03 -23.99
N LEU A 378 -6.07 -11.81 -22.93
CA LEU A 378 -4.64 -11.52 -23.00
C LEU A 378 -3.79 -12.77 -23.33
N GLY A 379 -4.37 -13.96 -23.33
CA GLY A 379 -3.66 -15.22 -23.60
C GLY A 379 -2.79 -15.71 -22.45
N LEU A 380 -2.99 -15.16 -21.24
CA LEU A 380 -2.21 -15.55 -20.06
C LEU A 380 -2.74 -16.85 -19.40
N GLY A 381 -3.94 -17.26 -19.73
CA GLY A 381 -4.50 -18.54 -19.30
C GLY A 381 -5.12 -18.55 -17.90
N VAL A 382 -5.82 -19.67 -17.59
CA VAL A 382 -6.54 -19.85 -16.32
C VAL A 382 -5.59 -19.99 -15.12
N HIS A 383 -4.39 -20.48 -15.33
CA HIS A 383 -3.38 -20.66 -14.28
C HIS A 383 -2.94 -19.32 -13.68
N ILE A 384 -2.75 -18.30 -14.49
CA ILE A 384 -2.42 -16.94 -14.04
C ILE A 384 -3.64 -16.29 -13.34
N TRP A 385 -4.86 -16.55 -13.83
CA TRP A 385 -6.08 -16.13 -13.13
C TRP A 385 -6.20 -16.79 -11.75
N GLY A 386 -5.86 -18.07 -11.63
CA GLY A 386 -5.85 -18.77 -10.33
C GLY A 386 -4.91 -18.12 -9.31
N ALA A 387 -3.74 -17.66 -9.75
CA ALA A 387 -2.79 -16.94 -8.90
C ALA A 387 -3.37 -15.58 -8.40
N LEU A 388 -4.04 -14.83 -9.26
CA LEU A 388 -4.72 -13.58 -8.88
C LEU A 388 -5.82 -13.83 -7.85
N VAL A 389 -6.66 -14.84 -8.07
CA VAL A 389 -7.74 -15.22 -7.13
C VAL A 389 -7.17 -15.68 -5.79
N ALA A 390 -6.07 -16.43 -5.78
CA ALA A 390 -5.39 -16.83 -4.54
C ALA A 390 -4.98 -15.60 -3.71
N GLY A 391 -4.45 -14.55 -4.34
CA GLY A 391 -4.15 -13.29 -3.66
C GLY A 391 -5.37 -12.59 -3.08
N LEU A 392 -6.45 -12.47 -3.85
CA LEU A 392 -7.70 -11.86 -3.39
C LEU A 392 -8.28 -12.61 -2.17
N VAL A 393 -8.33 -13.94 -2.23
CA VAL A 393 -8.81 -14.78 -1.12
C VAL A 393 -7.90 -14.62 0.11
N THR A 394 -6.58 -14.59 -0.09
CA THR A 394 -5.61 -14.35 0.99
C THR A 394 -5.92 -13.05 1.72
N GLY A 395 -6.19 -11.95 1.00
CA GLY A 395 -6.57 -10.68 1.61
C GLY A 395 -7.84 -10.75 2.45
N ILE A 396 -8.86 -11.44 1.96
CA ILE A 396 -10.13 -11.64 2.70
C ILE A 396 -9.89 -12.45 3.99
N VAL A 397 -9.08 -13.52 3.92
CA VAL A 397 -8.76 -14.35 5.09
C VAL A 397 -7.97 -13.56 6.14
N ILE A 398 -6.98 -12.76 5.71
CA ILE A 398 -6.22 -11.90 6.62
C ILE A 398 -7.15 -10.89 7.31
N GLY A 399 -7.99 -10.21 6.54
CA GLY A 399 -8.94 -9.24 7.08
C GLY A 399 -9.85 -9.85 8.15
N LYS A 400 -10.45 -11.01 7.84
CA LYS A 400 -11.30 -11.73 8.81
C LYS A 400 -10.53 -12.28 10.02
N GLY A 401 -9.27 -12.66 9.84
CA GLY A 401 -8.38 -13.05 10.94
C GLY A 401 -8.08 -11.88 11.89
N CYS A 402 -7.77 -10.70 11.34
CA CYS A 402 -7.56 -9.49 12.14
C CYS A 402 -8.86 -9.06 12.86
N GLU A 403 -9.99 -9.07 12.18
CA GLU A 403 -11.31 -8.78 12.76
C GLU A 403 -11.60 -9.70 13.96
N TYR A 404 -11.33 -10.98 13.86
CA TYR A 404 -11.54 -11.94 14.95
C TYR A 404 -10.77 -11.57 16.22
N TYR A 405 -9.53 -11.09 16.08
CA TYR A 405 -8.70 -10.75 17.25
C TYR A 405 -8.90 -9.33 17.77
N THR A 406 -9.46 -8.43 16.97
CA THR A 406 -9.57 -7.01 17.33
C THR A 406 -10.99 -6.55 17.63
N SER A 407 -12.01 -7.21 17.11
CA SER A 407 -13.40 -6.78 17.30
C SER A 407 -13.97 -7.22 18.66
N ALA A 408 -14.69 -6.32 19.32
CA ALA A 408 -15.44 -6.58 20.56
C ALA A 408 -16.55 -7.64 20.43
N GLN A 409 -16.91 -8.04 19.21
CA GLN A 409 -17.87 -9.12 18.98
C GLN A 409 -17.31 -10.50 19.34
N TYR A 410 -15.96 -10.66 19.38
CA TYR A 410 -15.29 -11.93 19.59
C TYR A 410 -14.61 -12.04 20.95
N LYS A 411 -14.35 -13.27 21.34
CA LYS A 411 -13.78 -13.63 22.65
C LYS A 411 -12.41 -12.99 22.96
N PRO A 412 -11.43 -12.88 22.05
CA PRO A 412 -10.12 -12.34 22.38
C PRO A 412 -10.17 -10.94 22.97
N THR A 413 -10.91 -10.02 22.36
CA THR A 413 -11.08 -8.63 22.83
C THR A 413 -11.86 -8.57 24.14
N ARG A 414 -12.95 -9.34 24.28
CA ARG A 414 -13.75 -9.38 25.52
C ARG A 414 -12.95 -9.89 26.71
N LEU A 415 -12.04 -10.84 26.52
CA LEU A 415 -11.14 -11.31 27.59
C LEU A 415 -10.18 -10.22 28.07
N ILE A 416 -9.78 -9.28 27.19
CA ILE A 416 -8.97 -8.12 27.62
C ILE A 416 -9.82 -7.19 28.49
N SER A 417 -11.08 -6.94 28.09
CA SER A 417 -12.02 -6.13 28.88
C SER A 417 -12.33 -6.75 30.26
N GLU A 418 -12.51 -8.05 30.34
CA GLU A 418 -12.67 -8.78 31.62
C GLU A 418 -11.44 -8.62 32.54
N LYS A 419 -10.23 -8.67 31.95
CA LYS A 419 -8.98 -8.47 32.72
C LYS A 419 -8.84 -7.05 33.29
N ALA A 420 -9.56 -6.08 32.75
CA ALA A 420 -9.54 -4.70 33.23
C ALA A 420 -10.10 -4.56 34.68
N GLU A 421 -10.97 -5.48 35.13
CA GLU A 421 -11.39 -5.56 36.54
C GLU A 421 -10.24 -5.86 37.50
N SER A 422 -9.17 -6.50 37.01
CA SER A 422 -7.97 -6.82 37.80
C SER A 422 -6.87 -5.74 37.69
N GLY A 423 -7.10 -4.68 36.89
CA GLY A 423 -6.22 -3.53 36.72
C GLY A 423 -5.41 -3.50 35.40
N ALA A 424 -4.58 -2.45 35.25
CA ALA A 424 -3.87 -2.17 34.00
C ALA A 424 -2.82 -3.23 33.60
N GLY A 425 -2.10 -3.82 34.56
CA GLY A 425 -1.10 -4.85 34.27
C GLY A 425 -1.67 -6.04 33.50
N PRO A 426 -2.74 -6.70 34.00
CA PRO A 426 -3.43 -7.78 33.29
C PRO A 426 -4.00 -7.37 31.90
N VAL A 427 -4.46 -6.12 31.74
CA VAL A 427 -4.91 -5.59 30.44
C VAL A 427 -3.75 -5.56 29.44
N ILE A 428 -2.59 -4.99 29.84
CA ILE A 428 -1.41 -4.91 28.97
C ILE A 428 -0.95 -6.31 28.57
N ILE A 429 -0.79 -7.23 29.53
CA ILE A 429 -0.39 -8.61 29.24
C ILE A 429 -1.43 -9.30 28.34
N GLY A 430 -2.72 -9.03 28.56
CA GLY A 430 -3.80 -9.59 27.76
C GLY A 430 -3.74 -9.19 26.29
N GLY A 431 -3.52 -7.92 26.01
CA GLY A 431 -3.43 -7.41 24.65
C GLY A 431 -2.14 -7.85 23.94
N LEU A 432 -0.99 -7.88 24.64
CA LEU A 432 0.24 -8.45 24.09
C LEU A 432 0.04 -9.92 23.68
N GLY A 433 -0.55 -10.74 24.58
CA GLY A 433 -0.81 -12.16 24.28
C GLY A 433 -1.80 -12.36 23.13
N ALA A 434 -2.88 -11.56 23.07
CA ALA A 434 -3.85 -11.59 21.98
C ALA A 434 -3.19 -11.20 20.66
N GLY A 435 -2.38 -10.14 20.64
CA GLY A 435 -1.67 -9.69 19.44
C GLY A 435 -0.65 -10.72 18.95
N MET A 436 0.16 -11.33 19.85
CA MET A 436 1.09 -12.40 19.46
C MET A 436 0.34 -13.57 18.81
N SER A 437 -0.78 -14.00 19.41
CA SER A 437 -1.59 -15.11 18.89
C SER A 437 -2.27 -14.75 17.57
N SER A 438 -2.58 -13.47 17.34
CA SER A 438 -3.25 -12.99 16.14
C SER A 438 -2.39 -13.11 14.88
N THR A 439 -1.07 -13.24 15.01
CA THR A 439 -0.16 -13.39 13.87
C THR A 439 -0.36 -14.69 13.12
N MET A 440 -0.90 -15.72 13.79
CA MET A 440 -1.06 -17.07 13.22
C MET A 440 -1.87 -17.06 11.92
N ILE A 441 -3.08 -16.48 11.94
CA ILE A 441 -3.97 -16.54 10.77
C ILE A 441 -3.37 -15.77 9.57
N PRO A 442 -2.91 -14.51 9.69
CA PRO A 442 -2.31 -13.79 8.59
C PRO A 442 -1.04 -14.46 8.03
N VAL A 443 -0.18 -14.98 8.90
CA VAL A 443 1.05 -15.68 8.45
C VAL A 443 0.70 -16.93 7.63
N PHE A 444 -0.19 -17.79 8.15
CA PHE A 444 -0.63 -18.97 7.39
C PHE A 444 -1.33 -18.60 6.09
N ALA A 445 -2.17 -17.56 6.11
CA ALA A 445 -2.85 -17.09 4.91
C ALA A 445 -1.85 -16.62 3.83
N VAL A 446 -0.82 -15.86 4.22
CA VAL A 446 0.23 -15.42 3.29
C VAL A 446 1.03 -16.62 2.77
N VAL A 447 1.44 -17.55 3.63
CA VAL A 447 2.20 -18.75 3.22
C VAL A 447 1.41 -19.59 2.23
N VAL A 448 0.15 -19.89 2.53
CA VAL A 448 -0.73 -20.66 1.64
C VAL A 448 -1.03 -19.87 0.36
N GLY A 449 -1.33 -18.58 0.48
CA GLY A 449 -1.59 -17.69 -0.66
C GLY A 449 -0.41 -17.59 -1.62
N MET A 450 0.82 -17.43 -1.10
CA MET A 450 2.04 -17.44 -1.91
C MET A 450 2.26 -18.80 -2.58
N SER A 451 2.07 -19.90 -1.83
CA SER A 451 2.24 -21.25 -2.36
C SER A 451 1.26 -21.55 -3.49
N LEU A 452 0.00 -21.16 -3.32
CA LEU A 452 -1.03 -21.32 -4.35
C LEU A 452 -0.78 -20.42 -5.56
N ALA A 453 -0.43 -19.15 -5.34
CA ALA A 453 -0.16 -18.21 -6.42
C ALA A 453 1.05 -18.65 -7.26
N PHE A 454 2.13 -19.06 -6.60
CA PHE A 454 3.30 -19.63 -7.27
C PHE A 454 2.95 -20.93 -8.00
N GLY A 455 2.29 -21.87 -7.31
CA GLY A 455 1.93 -23.18 -7.88
C GLY A 455 1.01 -23.07 -9.09
N PHE A 456 -0.04 -22.26 -9.02
CA PHE A 456 -0.93 -22.05 -10.16
C PHE A 456 -0.17 -21.42 -11.33
N ALA A 457 0.56 -20.31 -11.11
CA ALA A 457 1.25 -19.64 -12.20
C ALA A 457 2.35 -20.48 -12.85
N SER A 458 3.11 -21.26 -12.05
CA SER A 458 4.11 -22.21 -12.54
C SER A 458 3.51 -23.52 -13.05
N GLN A 459 2.19 -23.73 -12.93
CA GLN A 459 1.52 -25.01 -13.19
C GLN A 459 2.14 -26.17 -12.40
N PHE A 460 2.62 -25.88 -11.19
CA PHE A 460 3.34 -26.81 -10.29
C PHE A 460 4.62 -27.40 -10.92
N GLN A 461 5.21 -26.70 -11.91
CA GLN A 461 6.47 -27.12 -12.55
C GLN A 461 7.63 -26.27 -12.02
N VAL A 462 8.70 -26.92 -11.58
CA VAL A 462 9.93 -26.26 -11.07
C VAL A 462 10.64 -25.48 -12.19
N SER A 463 10.52 -25.91 -13.44
CA SER A 463 11.09 -25.23 -14.61
C SER A 463 10.45 -23.86 -14.90
N ALA A 464 9.23 -23.61 -14.43
CA ALA A 464 8.47 -22.37 -14.63
C ALA A 464 8.58 -21.43 -13.39
N PHE A 465 9.79 -21.30 -12.83
CA PHE A 465 10.05 -20.52 -11.62
C PHE A 465 9.71 -19.02 -11.80
N ASN A 466 10.04 -18.45 -12.95
CA ASN A 466 9.77 -17.03 -13.22
C ASN A 466 8.27 -16.75 -13.35
N GLU A 467 7.51 -17.66 -13.96
CA GLU A 467 6.05 -17.58 -14.03
C GLU A 467 5.43 -17.71 -12.64
N GLY A 468 5.98 -18.56 -11.78
CA GLY A 468 5.59 -18.65 -10.37
C GLY A 468 5.78 -17.32 -9.62
N LEU A 469 6.91 -16.66 -9.77
CA LEU A 469 7.16 -15.33 -9.19
C LEU A 469 6.19 -14.27 -9.75
N TYR A 470 5.93 -14.31 -11.04
CA TYR A 470 4.91 -13.44 -11.65
C TYR A 470 3.53 -13.66 -11.03
N GLY A 471 3.17 -14.92 -10.75
CA GLY A 471 1.93 -15.27 -10.04
C GLY A 471 1.84 -14.62 -8.66
N ILE A 472 2.93 -14.60 -7.88
CA ILE A 472 2.96 -13.90 -6.59
C ILE A 472 2.77 -12.38 -6.76
N GLY A 473 3.43 -11.78 -7.76
CA GLY A 473 3.22 -10.36 -8.09
C GLY A 473 1.77 -10.06 -8.44
N LEU A 474 1.12 -10.91 -9.25
CA LEU A 474 -0.30 -10.76 -9.59
C LEU A 474 -1.24 -11.05 -8.41
N ALA A 475 -0.86 -11.93 -7.48
CA ALA A 475 -1.61 -12.13 -6.24
C ALA A 475 -1.63 -10.84 -5.40
N ALA A 476 -0.51 -10.12 -5.30
CA ALA A 476 -0.46 -8.80 -4.64
C ALA A 476 -1.39 -7.79 -5.33
N VAL A 477 -1.38 -7.73 -6.67
CA VAL A 477 -2.29 -6.88 -7.45
C VAL A 477 -3.75 -7.30 -7.27
N GLY A 478 -4.04 -8.59 -7.28
CA GLY A 478 -5.38 -9.15 -7.05
C GLY A 478 -5.93 -8.73 -5.69
N MET A 479 -5.10 -8.84 -4.65
CA MET A 479 -5.43 -8.38 -3.31
C MET A 479 -5.75 -6.88 -3.29
N LEU A 480 -4.92 -6.03 -3.89
CA LEU A 480 -5.09 -4.57 -3.89
C LEU A 480 -6.09 -4.03 -4.93
N SER A 481 -6.64 -4.87 -5.80
CA SER A 481 -7.53 -4.40 -6.89
C SER A 481 -8.83 -3.78 -6.37
N THR A 482 -9.32 -4.18 -5.19
CA THR A 482 -10.50 -3.59 -4.54
C THR A 482 -10.18 -2.38 -3.66
N LEU A 483 -8.94 -1.88 -3.70
CA LEU A 483 -8.46 -0.82 -2.80
C LEU A 483 -9.35 0.44 -2.83
N GLY A 484 -9.94 0.79 -3.97
CA GLY A 484 -10.80 1.96 -4.08
C GLY A 484 -11.98 1.95 -3.11
N ILE A 485 -12.62 0.80 -2.91
CA ILE A 485 -13.70 0.65 -1.91
C ILE A 485 -13.17 0.31 -0.52
N THR A 486 -12.12 -0.51 -0.41
CA THR A 486 -11.53 -0.88 0.88
C THR A 486 -11.00 0.35 1.60
N LEU A 487 -10.27 1.23 0.90
CA LEU A 487 -9.80 2.49 1.47
C LEU A 487 -10.94 3.46 1.78
N ALA A 488 -12.06 3.39 1.06
CA ALA A 488 -13.25 4.16 1.42
C ALA A 488 -13.82 3.73 2.78
N THR A 489 -13.76 2.43 3.11
CA THR A 489 -14.19 1.91 4.42
C THR A 489 -13.18 2.20 5.54
N ASP A 490 -11.91 2.38 5.22
CA ASP A 490 -10.89 2.75 6.21
C ASP A 490 -10.93 4.25 6.53
N ALA A 491 -10.95 5.10 5.50
CA ALA A 491 -10.99 6.56 5.66
C ALA A 491 -12.31 7.08 6.26
N TYR A 492 -13.35 6.27 6.25
CA TYR A 492 -14.62 6.55 6.91
C TYR A 492 -14.46 6.62 8.43
N GLY A 493 -13.62 5.78 9.05
CA GLY A 493 -13.41 5.72 10.50
C GLY A 493 -13.01 7.08 11.11
N PRO A 494 -11.86 7.66 10.75
CA PRO A 494 -11.42 8.97 11.25
C PRO A 494 -12.41 10.10 10.99
N ILE A 495 -13.23 10.03 9.91
CA ILE A 495 -14.28 11.01 9.65
C ILE A 495 -15.41 10.87 10.64
N ALA A 496 -15.78 9.62 11.01
CA ALA A 496 -16.84 9.34 11.98
C ALA A 496 -16.41 9.70 13.39
N ASP A 497 -15.19 9.39 13.77
CA ASP A 497 -14.59 9.76 15.05
C ASP A 497 -14.55 11.27 15.24
N ASN A 498 -13.98 12.01 14.33
CA ASN A 498 -13.99 13.47 14.33
C ASN A 498 -15.42 14.09 14.28
N ALA A 499 -16.40 13.38 13.73
CA ALA A 499 -17.80 13.81 13.80
C ALA A 499 -18.35 13.66 15.23
N GLY A 500 -17.92 12.62 15.95
CA GLY A 500 -18.19 12.43 17.37
C GLY A 500 -17.63 13.56 18.22
N GLY A 501 -16.34 13.86 18.01
CA GLY A 501 -15.67 14.99 18.67
C GLY A 501 -16.36 16.34 18.40
N ASN A 502 -16.75 16.61 17.15
CA ASN A 502 -17.49 17.82 16.81
C ASN A 502 -18.87 17.87 17.48
N ALA A 503 -19.57 16.73 17.58
CA ALA A 503 -20.87 16.63 18.22
C ALA A 503 -20.76 16.92 19.73
N GLU A 504 -19.77 16.35 20.42
CA GLU A 504 -19.52 16.57 21.85
C GLU A 504 -19.14 18.01 22.14
N MET A 505 -18.10 18.52 21.47
CA MET A 505 -17.60 19.89 21.64
C MET A 505 -18.65 20.96 21.32
N SER A 506 -19.63 20.65 20.47
CA SER A 506 -20.73 21.55 20.11
C SER A 506 -21.94 21.43 21.03
N GLY A 507 -21.92 20.55 22.02
CA GLY A 507 -23.02 20.32 22.95
C GLY A 507 -24.29 19.82 22.25
N LEU A 508 -24.17 18.95 21.24
CA LEU A 508 -25.35 18.39 20.56
C LEU A 508 -26.08 17.39 21.46
N PRO A 509 -27.39 17.10 21.17
CA PRO A 509 -28.17 16.11 21.94
C PRO A 509 -27.46 14.77 22.03
N LYS A 510 -27.54 14.08 23.17
CA LYS A 510 -26.93 12.78 23.44
C LYS A 510 -27.21 11.71 22.38
N GLU A 511 -28.39 11.76 21.76
CA GLU A 511 -28.76 10.84 20.67
C GLU A 511 -27.88 11.01 19.44
N VAL A 512 -27.39 12.23 19.16
CA VAL A 512 -26.45 12.49 18.05
C VAL A 512 -25.10 11.89 18.36
N ARG A 513 -24.58 12.07 19.58
CA ARG A 513 -23.34 11.47 20.04
C ARG A 513 -23.43 9.93 19.98
N GLN A 514 -24.52 9.33 20.44
CA GLN A 514 -24.74 7.88 20.34
C GLN A 514 -24.69 7.37 18.89
N ARG A 515 -25.24 8.14 17.93
CA ARG A 515 -25.17 7.78 16.51
C ARG A 515 -23.76 7.91 15.94
N THR A 516 -23.03 8.96 16.32
CA THR A 516 -21.63 9.13 15.87
C THR A 516 -20.72 8.09 16.49
N ASP A 517 -20.87 7.75 17.79
CA ASP A 517 -20.15 6.67 18.46
C ASP A 517 -20.41 5.30 17.81
N ALA A 518 -21.65 5.04 17.39
CA ALA A 518 -22.01 3.83 16.66
C ALA A 518 -21.33 3.77 15.27
N LEU A 519 -21.15 4.92 14.60
CA LEU A 519 -20.40 5.01 13.35
C LEU A 519 -18.92 4.79 13.59
N ASP A 520 -18.35 5.38 14.64
CA ASP A 520 -16.95 5.26 15.01
C ASP A 520 -16.55 3.83 15.40
N ALA A 521 -17.35 3.14 16.21
CA ALA A 521 -17.12 1.74 16.60
C ALA A 521 -17.00 0.80 15.37
N ILE A 522 -17.75 1.09 14.30
CA ILE A 522 -17.64 0.37 13.04
C ILE A 522 -16.35 0.79 12.29
N GLY A 523 -16.02 2.08 12.32
CA GLY A 523 -14.81 2.63 11.75
C GLY A 523 -13.54 1.94 12.28
N ASN A 524 -13.45 1.73 13.60
CA ASN A 524 -12.34 1.02 14.23
C ASN A 524 -12.24 -0.45 13.80
N THR A 525 -13.40 -1.12 13.65
CA THR A 525 -13.42 -2.51 13.17
C THR A 525 -12.95 -2.61 11.71
N THR A 526 -13.41 -1.69 10.84
CA THR A 526 -12.98 -1.67 9.44
C THR A 526 -11.52 -1.25 9.29
N ALA A 527 -11.04 -0.29 10.08
CA ALA A 527 -9.64 0.13 10.09
C ALA A 527 -8.68 -1.00 10.51
N ALA A 528 -9.03 -1.81 11.52
CA ALA A 528 -8.23 -2.98 11.91
C ALA A 528 -8.14 -4.02 10.78
N THR A 529 -9.26 -4.26 10.09
CA THR A 529 -9.33 -5.15 8.91
C THR A 529 -8.47 -4.62 7.77
N GLY A 530 -8.57 -3.32 7.47
CA GLY A 530 -7.82 -2.65 6.40
C GLY A 530 -6.32 -2.61 6.66
N LYS A 531 -5.89 -2.37 7.92
CA LYS A 531 -4.47 -2.43 8.32
C LYS A 531 -3.91 -3.84 8.10
N GLY A 532 -4.62 -4.90 8.50
CA GLY A 532 -4.23 -6.29 8.25
C GLY A 532 -4.08 -6.60 6.76
N PHE A 533 -5.05 -6.16 5.96
CA PHE A 533 -5.03 -6.27 4.50
C PHE A 533 -3.82 -5.53 3.88
N ALA A 534 -3.54 -4.30 4.30
CA ALA A 534 -2.41 -3.52 3.83
C ALA A 534 -1.06 -4.21 4.14
N ILE A 535 -0.89 -4.74 5.38
CA ILE A 535 0.32 -5.44 5.80
C ILE A 535 0.51 -6.74 5.02
N GLY A 536 -0.57 -7.51 4.79
CA GLY A 536 -0.51 -8.75 3.99
C GLY A 536 -0.15 -8.50 2.54
N SER A 537 -0.72 -7.46 1.92
CA SER A 537 -0.37 -7.06 0.55
C SER A 537 1.08 -6.62 0.41
N ALA A 538 1.62 -5.96 1.45
CA ALA A 538 3.03 -5.57 1.48
C ALA A 538 3.97 -6.77 1.51
N ALA A 539 3.63 -7.85 2.21
CA ALA A 539 4.45 -9.05 2.23
C ALA A 539 4.57 -9.68 0.83
N LEU A 540 3.45 -9.79 0.09
CA LEU A 540 3.46 -10.28 -1.29
C LEU A 540 4.22 -9.34 -2.23
N THR A 541 4.00 -8.03 -2.10
CA THR A 541 4.68 -7.00 -2.90
C THR A 541 6.19 -6.98 -2.62
N ALA A 542 6.60 -7.09 -1.35
CA ALA A 542 8.01 -7.09 -0.97
C ALA A 542 8.76 -8.28 -1.58
N LEU A 543 8.15 -9.48 -1.61
CA LEU A 543 8.76 -10.63 -2.29
C LEU A 543 8.89 -10.40 -3.80
N ALA A 544 7.87 -9.82 -4.44
CA ALA A 544 7.94 -9.45 -5.86
C ALA A 544 9.04 -8.40 -6.13
N LEU A 545 9.22 -7.44 -5.24
CA LEU A 545 10.28 -6.44 -5.32
C LEU A 545 11.67 -7.04 -5.07
N ILE A 546 11.83 -8.02 -4.16
CA ILE A 546 13.11 -8.76 -3.98
C ILE A 546 13.49 -9.47 -5.27
N ALA A 547 12.55 -10.12 -5.96
CA ALA A 547 12.81 -10.72 -7.26
C ALA A 547 13.19 -9.67 -8.33
N SER A 548 12.56 -8.49 -8.29
CA SER A 548 12.93 -7.36 -9.15
C SER A 548 14.32 -6.79 -8.81
N TYR A 549 14.77 -6.83 -7.54
CA TYR A 549 16.13 -6.49 -7.14
C TYR A 549 17.16 -7.41 -7.81
N VAL A 550 16.92 -8.71 -7.79
CA VAL A 550 17.79 -9.68 -8.47
C VAL A 550 17.88 -9.40 -9.98
N GLN A 551 16.77 -8.98 -10.59
CA GLN A 551 16.79 -8.59 -12.00
C GLN A 551 17.56 -7.28 -12.24
N GLU A 552 17.46 -6.29 -11.34
CA GLU A 552 18.25 -5.05 -11.46
C GLU A 552 19.75 -5.30 -11.30
N LEU A 553 20.16 -6.26 -10.47
CA LEU A 553 21.55 -6.71 -10.40
C LEU A 553 22.06 -7.20 -11.75
N LYS A 554 21.24 -7.92 -12.51
CA LYS A 554 21.57 -8.36 -13.86
C LYS A 554 21.83 -7.18 -14.80
N CYS A 555 20.94 -6.19 -14.79
CA CYS A 555 21.12 -4.95 -15.56
C CYS A 555 22.35 -4.16 -15.07
N GLY A 556 22.61 -4.13 -13.77
CA GLY A 556 23.76 -3.49 -13.15
C GLY A 556 25.09 -4.12 -13.57
N LEU A 557 25.17 -5.46 -13.66
CA LEU A 557 26.37 -6.15 -14.15
C LEU A 557 26.73 -5.72 -15.57
N VAL A 558 25.74 -5.62 -16.46
CA VAL A 558 25.97 -5.12 -17.82
C VAL A 558 26.47 -3.67 -17.81
N ARG A 559 25.88 -2.80 -16.97
CA ARG A 559 26.32 -1.39 -16.85
C ARG A 559 27.77 -1.24 -16.39
N ILE A 560 28.26 -2.13 -15.52
CA ILE A 560 29.66 -2.11 -15.07
C ILE A 560 30.60 -2.89 -16.02
N GLY A 561 30.13 -3.27 -17.22
CA GLY A 561 30.91 -3.92 -18.26
C GLY A 561 31.13 -5.43 -18.09
N LYS A 562 30.35 -6.10 -17.24
CA LYS A 562 30.38 -7.56 -17.09
C LYS A 562 29.30 -8.23 -17.96
N ASP A 563 29.53 -8.20 -19.28
CA ASP A 563 28.64 -8.81 -20.28
C ASP A 563 28.61 -10.33 -20.25
N VAL A 564 29.62 -10.95 -19.67
CA VAL A 564 29.77 -12.40 -19.52
C VAL A 564 30.17 -12.70 -18.08
N ILE A 565 29.54 -13.67 -17.46
CA ILE A 565 29.84 -14.16 -16.11
C ILE A 565 30.04 -15.67 -16.12
N THR A 566 30.86 -16.17 -15.18
CA THR A 566 31.06 -17.60 -15.01
C THR A 566 30.07 -18.17 -14.03
N VAL A 567 29.20 -19.07 -14.48
CA VAL A 567 28.21 -19.77 -13.63
C VAL A 567 28.43 -21.25 -13.74
N ASN A 568 28.67 -21.93 -12.61
CA ASN A 568 28.99 -23.36 -12.56
C ASN A 568 30.16 -23.82 -13.49
N GLY A 569 31.15 -22.94 -13.69
CA GLY A 569 32.30 -23.22 -14.55
C GLY A 569 32.09 -22.92 -16.04
N GLU A 570 30.89 -22.50 -16.45
CA GLU A 570 30.56 -22.13 -17.83
C GLU A 570 30.48 -20.61 -17.99
N LEU A 571 31.00 -20.08 -19.11
CA LEU A 571 30.86 -18.68 -19.48
C LEU A 571 29.49 -18.46 -20.12
N VAL A 572 28.64 -17.70 -19.46
CA VAL A 572 27.29 -17.38 -19.91
C VAL A 572 27.16 -15.86 -20.10
N LYS A 573 26.51 -15.44 -21.19
CA LYS A 573 26.17 -14.02 -21.35
C LYS A 573 25.25 -13.57 -20.22
N THR A 574 25.56 -12.45 -19.59
CA THR A 574 24.80 -11.90 -18.46
C THR A 574 23.31 -11.77 -18.78
N ASN A 575 22.96 -11.40 -20.02
CA ASN A 575 21.56 -11.29 -20.44
C ASN A 575 20.82 -12.63 -20.51
N ASP A 576 21.50 -13.75 -20.65
CA ASP A 576 20.90 -15.09 -20.79
C ASP A 576 20.84 -15.84 -19.45
N VAL A 577 21.48 -15.32 -18.40
CA VAL A 577 21.51 -15.91 -17.06
C VAL A 577 20.12 -15.88 -16.41
N SER A 578 19.66 -17.01 -15.89
CA SER A 578 18.42 -17.10 -15.12
C SER A 578 18.59 -16.49 -13.72
N LEU A 579 17.46 -16.13 -13.06
CA LEU A 579 17.49 -15.63 -11.68
C LEU A 579 18.15 -16.63 -10.73
N VAL A 580 17.88 -17.94 -10.89
CA VAL A 580 18.47 -18.98 -10.05
C VAL A 580 19.99 -19.07 -10.25
N GLN A 581 20.47 -19.00 -11.49
CA GLN A 581 21.90 -18.98 -11.78
C GLN A 581 22.58 -17.73 -11.22
N LEU A 582 21.89 -16.58 -11.23
CA LEU A 582 22.41 -15.35 -10.64
C LEU A 582 22.54 -15.44 -9.12
N MET A 583 21.59 -16.10 -8.46
CA MET A 583 21.66 -16.38 -7.02
C MET A 583 22.86 -17.28 -6.68
N HIS A 584 23.15 -18.30 -7.52
CA HIS A 584 24.36 -19.11 -7.37
C HIS A 584 25.63 -18.29 -7.59
N PHE A 585 25.67 -17.42 -8.58
CA PHE A 585 26.81 -16.55 -8.85
C PHE A 585 27.17 -15.63 -7.66
N PHE A 586 26.14 -15.13 -6.95
CA PHE A 586 26.32 -14.29 -5.77
C PHE A 586 26.38 -15.10 -4.46
N GLU A 587 26.42 -16.43 -4.53
CA GLU A 587 26.47 -17.34 -3.39
C GLU A 587 25.35 -17.11 -2.36
N VAL A 588 24.15 -16.82 -2.85
CA VAL A 588 22.99 -16.57 -1.98
C VAL A 588 22.39 -17.88 -1.50
N HIS A 589 22.90 -18.37 -0.38
CA HIS A 589 22.40 -19.55 0.32
C HIS A 589 22.60 -19.40 1.83
N LEU A 590 21.80 -20.09 2.62
CA LEU A 590 21.75 -19.93 4.08
C LEU A 590 23.08 -20.22 4.80
N LEU A 591 23.96 -21.04 4.20
CA LEU A 591 25.27 -21.34 4.78
C LEU A 591 26.30 -20.25 4.52
N ASN A 592 26.01 -19.27 3.65
CA ASN A 592 26.88 -18.12 3.45
C ASN A 592 26.78 -17.16 4.64
N PRO A 593 27.88 -16.91 5.38
CA PRO A 593 27.84 -16.02 6.54
C PRO A 593 27.34 -14.61 6.22
N LYS A 594 27.59 -14.08 5.01
CA LYS A 594 27.09 -12.74 4.61
C LYS A 594 25.57 -12.71 4.54
N VAL A 595 24.92 -13.78 4.08
CA VAL A 595 23.46 -13.90 4.05
C VAL A 595 22.91 -13.93 5.48
N LEU A 596 23.50 -14.74 6.38
CA LEU A 596 23.07 -14.83 7.77
C LEU A 596 23.26 -13.50 8.52
N MET A 597 24.42 -12.84 8.35
CA MET A 597 24.67 -11.51 8.91
C MET A 597 23.63 -10.49 8.42
N GLY A 598 23.35 -10.51 7.11
CA GLY A 598 22.29 -9.69 6.52
C GLY A 598 20.93 -9.97 7.17
N MET A 599 20.55 -11.24 7.31
CA MET A 599 19.26 -11.63 7.93
C MET A 599 19.14 -11.13 9.37
N PHE A 600 20.20 -11.25 10.19
CA PHE A 600 20.19 -10.72 11.54
C PHE A 600 20.06 -9.20 11.57
N ILE A 601 20.79 -8.49 10.70
CA ILE A 601 20.69 -7.03 10.57
C ILE A 601 19.26 -6.65 10.15
N GLY A 602 18.69 -7.29 9.15
CA GLY A 602 17.34 -7.00 8.68
C GLY A 602 16.27 -7.24 9.75
N SER A 603 16.37 -8.35 10.47
CA SER A 603 15.47 -8.65 11.59
C SER A 603 15.61 -7.61 12.71
N MET A 604 16.83 -7.25 13.08
CA MET A 604 17.10 -6.21 14.08
C MET A 604 16.50 -4.86 13.65
N LEU A 605 16.64 -4.48 12.38
CA LEU A 605 16.17 -3.18 11.86
C LEU A 605 14.65 -3.00 12.06
N ALA A 606 13.85 -4.04 11.88
CA ALA A 606 12.41 -3.98 12.12
C ALA A 606 12.10 -3.63 13.60
N PHE A 607 12.79 -4.24 14.56
CA PHE A 607 12.63 -3.95 15.99
C PHE A 607 13.17 -2.58 16.37
N VAL A 608 14.36 -2.22 15.87
CA VAL A 608 14.97 -0.90 16.15
C VAL A 608 14.09 0.21 15.60
N PHE A 609 13.51 0.05 14.41
CA PHE A 609 12.57 0.99 13.82
C PHE A 609 11.35 1.20 14.74
N CYS A 610 10.74 0.12 15.23
CA CYS A 610 9.64 0.23 16.18
C CYS A 610 10.07 0.91 17.48
N GLY A 611 11.22 0.55 18.03
CA GLY A 611 11.75 1.18 19.25
C GLY A 611 11.97 2.70 19.08
N ILE A 612 12.52 3.13 17.94
CA ILE A 612 12.73 4.55 17.65
C ILE A 612 11.38 5.27 17.51
N THR A 613 10.42 4.73 16.77
CA THR A 613 9.11 5.36 16.53
C THR A 613 8.27 5.40 17.81
N MET A 614 8.27 4.36 18.63
CA MET A 614 7.58 4.35 19.92
C MET A 614 8.18 5.38 20.90
N ASN A 615 9.50 5.41 21.02
CA ASN A 615 10.17 6.41 21.84
C ASN A 615 9.95 7.84 21.35
N ALA A 616 9.80 8.03 20.02
CA ALA A 616 9.46 9.31 19.43
C ALA A 616 8.06 9.78 19.84
N VAL A 617 7.06 8.86 19.79
CA VAL A 617 5.72 9.14 20.31
C VAL A 617 5.78 9.51 21.79
N GLY A 618 6.49 8.74 22.62
CA GLY A 618 6.61 9.00 24.05
C GLY A 618 7.22 10.38 24.36
N ARG A 619 8.28 10.79 23.63
CA ARG A 619 8.88 12.12 23.78
C ARG A 619 7.95 13.25 23.34
N ALA A 620 7.17 13.04 22.29
CA ALA A 620 6.21 14.02 21.81
C ALA A 620 5.00 14.13 22.75
N ALA A 621 4.49 13.01 23.24
CA ALA A 621 3.41 12.90 24.21
C ALA A 621 3.77 13.59 25.55
N SER A 622 4.99 13.39 26.07
CA SER A 622 5.43 14.06 27.29
C SER A 622 5.33 15.58 27.19
N LYS A 623 5.71 16.17 26.05
CA LYS A 623 5.59 17.62 25.84
C LYS A 623 4.13 18.08 25.78
N MET A 624 3.25 17.26 25.21
CA MET A 624 1.82 17.55 25.15
C MET A 624 1.21 17.49 26.55
N VAL A 625 1.50 16.45 27.32
CA VAL A 625 1.08 16.30 28.72
C VAL A 625 1.51 17.52 29.56
N ASP A 626 2.76 17.95 29.44
CA ASP A 626 3.26 19.14 30.14
C ASP A 626 2.51 20.40 29.73
N GLU A 627 2.18 20.57 28.46
CA GLU A 627 1.43 21.74 27.95
C GLU A 627 -0.02 21.72 28.45
N VAL A 628 -0.71 20.57 28.42
CA VAL A 628 -2.09 20.46 28.90
C VAL A 628 -2.14 20.78 30.40
N ARG A 629 -1.23 20.20 31.19
CA ARG A 629 -1.11 20.50 32.63
C ARG A 629 -0.79 21.96 32.89
N ARG A 630 0.07 22.58 32.06
CA ARG A 630 0.37 24.01 32.16
C ARG A 630 -0.88 24.85 31.96
N GLN A 631 -1.66 24.56 30.92
CA GLN A 631 -2.88 25.31 30.61
C GLN A 631 -3.92 25.16 31.73
N PHE A 632 -4.15 23.96 32.26
CA PHE A 632 -5.06 23.73 33.37
C PHE A 632 -4.65 24.50 34.64
N ARG A 633 -3.35 24.67 34.87
CA ARG A 633 -2.82 25.41 36.04
C ARG A 633 -2.85 26.93 35.84
N GLU A 634 -2.47 27.41 34.66
CA GLU A 634 -2.23 28.85 34.40
C GLU A 634 -3.47 29.59 33.88
N ILE A 635 -4.34 28.94 33.10
CA ILE A 635 -5.54 29.55 32.55
C ILE A 635 -6.68 29.34 33.53
N LYS A 636 -6.93 30.36 34.37
CA LYS A 636 -8.03 30.34 35.34
C LYS A 636 -9.37 30.27 34.61
N GLY A 637 -10.27 29.39 35.07
CA GLY A 637 -11.61 29.21 34.47
C GLY A 637 -11.65 28.21 33.31
N ILE A 638 -10.55 27.57 32.92
CA ILE A 638 -10.55 26.57 31.86
C ILE A 638 -11.39 25.31 32.27
N LEU A 639 -11.20 24.81 33.48
CA LEU A 639 -11.93 23.64 33.99
C LEU A 639 -13.42 23.93 34.30
N THR A 640 -13.79 25.19 34.56
CA THR A 640 -15.17 25.63 34.74
C THR A 640 -15.86 25.98 33.42
N GLY A 641 -15.12 26.04 32.30
CA GLY A 641 -15.63 26.41 30.97
C GLY A 641 -15.78 27.91 30.74
N GLU A 642 -15.29 28.74 31.67
CA GLU A 642 -15.34 30.21 31.56
C GLU A 642 -14.25 30.75 30.62
N ALA A 643 -13.12 30.06 30.53
CA ALA A 643 -12.00 30.41 29.65
C ALA A 643 -11.79 29.35 28.58
N LYS A 644 -11.37 29.78 27.39
CA LYS A 644 -11.07 28.86 26.27
C LYS A 644 -9.62 28.39 26.31
N PRO A 645 -9.34 27.12 26.00
CA PRO A 645 -7.98 26.63 25.83
C PRO A 645 -7.23 27.26 24.65
N ASP A 646 -5.89 27.26 24.71
CA ASP A 646 -5.05 27.56 23.56
C ASP A 646 -4.79 26.29 22.74
N TYR A 647 -5.75 25.92 21.91
CA TYR A 647 -5.66 24.76 21.01
C TYR A 647 -4.49 24.88 20.02
N SER A 648 -4.21 26.09 19.53
CA SER A 648 -3.17 26.32 18.51
C SER A 648 -1.78 25.94 19.00
N ARG A 649 -1.53 26.14 20.28
CA ARG A 649 -0.25 25.77 20.91
C ARG A 649 -0.07 24.26 20.96
N CYS A 650 -1.09 23.49 21.28
CA CYS A 650 -1.06 22.03 21.26
C CYS A 650 -0.77 21.49 19.85
N VAL A 651 -1.49 21.99 18.84
CA VAL A 651 -1.25 21.64 17.43
C VAL A 651 0.20 21.94 17.01
N ARG A 652 0.75 23.09 17.44
CA ARG A 652 2.12 23.46 17.12
C ARG A 652 3.14 22.52 17.77
N ILE A 653 2.97 22.17 19.04
CA ILE A 653 3.87 21.27 19.77
C ILE A 653 3.90 19.87 19.11
N SER A 654 2.73 19.29 18.79
CA SER A 654 2.65 18.03 18.05
C SER A 654 3.32 18.13 16.68
N THR A 655 3.08 19.22 15.94
CA THR A 655 3.70 19.46 14.62
C THR A 655 5.22 19.49 14.70
N GLU A 656 5.79 20.31 15.59
CA GLU A 656 7.24 20.47 15.72
C GLU A 656 7.92 19.17 16.18
N SER A 657 7.27 18.45 17.09
CA SER A 657 7.76 17.16 17.56
C SER A 657 7.75 16.10 16.48
N ALA A 658 6.63 15.95 15.76
CA ALA A 658 6.49 15.00 14.67
C ALA A 658 7.52 15.25 13.55
N GLN A 659 7.72 16.52 13.16
CA GLN A 659 8.68 16.89 12.13
C GLN A 659 10.13 16.56 12.47
N LYS A 660 10.50 16.69 13.74
CA LYS A 660 11.85 16.35 14.21
C LYS A 660 12.06 14.84 14.33
N GLU A 661 11.08 14.14 14.87
CA GLU A 661 11.22 12.73 15.24
C GLU A 661 11.08 11.78 14.01
N MET A 662 10.41 12.18 12.93
CA MET A 662 10.25 11.34 11.75
C MET A 662 11.52 11.18 10.90
N ILE A 663 12.53 12.06 11.08
CA ILE A 663 13.72 12.08 10.22
C ILE A 663 14.59 10.83 10.43
N LEU A 664 14.84 10.47 11.69
CA LEU A 664 15.74 9.35 12.02
C LEU A 664 15.23 8.00 11.51
N PRO A 665 13.95 7.61 11.71
CA PRO A 665 13.40 6.39 11.11
C PRO A 665 13.49 6.37 9.58
N ALA A 666 13.24 7.51 8.92
CA ALA A 666 13.29 7.61 7.47
C ALA A 666 14.71 7.44 6.92
N LEU A 667 15.69 8.10 7.53
CA LEU A 667 17.10 7.96 7.13
C LEU A 667 17.61 6.54 7.35
N MET A 668 17.19 5.87 8.42
CA MET A 668 17.55 4.48 8.69
C MET A 668 17.13 3.57 7.52
N CYS A 669 15.87 3.67 7.06
CA CYS A 669 15.36 2.84 5.96
C CYS A 669 16.10 3.05 4.65
N ILE A 670 16.60 4.26 4.40
CA ILE A 670 17.31 4.61 3.17
C ILE A 670 18.78 4.21 3.25
N ILE A 671 19.47 4.52 4.36
CA ILE A 671 20.93 4.40 4.49
C ILE A 671 21.35 2.93 4.66
N PHE A 672 20.65 2.14 5.47
CA PHE A 672 21.09 0.77 5.76
C PHE A 672 21.24 -0.14 4.55
N PRO A 673 20.34 -0.13 3.54
CA PRO A 673 20.55 -0.90 2.32
C PRO A 673 21.87 -0.60 1.61
N PHE A 674 22.28 0.68 1.54
CA PHE A 674 23.54 1.09 0.94
C PHE A 674 24.74 0.64 1.78
N VAL A 675 24.67 0.77 3.10
CA VAL A 675 25.75 0.35 4.02
C VAL A 675 25.93 -1.17 3.95
N VAL A 676 24.88 -1.94 4.04
CA VAL A 676 24.93 -3.40 3.94
C VAL A 676 25.41 -3.83 2.57
N GLY A 677 24.98 -3.16 1.50
CA GLY A 677 25.44 -3.40 0.14
C GLY A 677 26.95 -3.16 -0.02
N ALA A 678 27.47 -2.07 0.55
CA ALA A 678 28.91 -1.76 0.50
C ALA A 678 29.76 -2.71 1.36
N CYS A 679 29.27 -3.14 2.54
CA CYS A 679 30.04 -3.96 3.48
C CYS A 679 29.91 -5.48 3.22
N LEU A 680 28.70 -5.96 2.91
CA LEU A 680 28.40 -7.40 2.78
C LEU A 680 28.10 -7.83 1.34
N GLY A 681 28.00 -6.88 0.41
CA GLY A 681 27.69 -7.13 -0.99
C GLY A 681 26.24 -7.61 -1.21
N VAL A 682 26.00 -8.17 -2.39
CA VAL A 682 24.65 -8.63 -2.84
C VAL A 682 24.07 -9.68 -1.91
N ALA A 683 24.87 -10.66 -1.48
CA ALA A 683 24.42 -11.71 -0.56
C ALA A 683 23.91 -11.16 0.77
N GLY A 684 24.60 -10.16 1.33
CA GLY A 684 24.21 -9.50 2.56
C GLY A 684 22.91 -8.71 2.40
N VAL A 685 22.72 -7.99 1.28
CA VAL A 685 21.49 -7.25 1.01
C VAL A 685 20.28 -8.18 0.89
N ILE A 686 20.40 -9.29 0.17
CA ILE A 686 19.32 -10.26 0.03
C ILE A 686 18.98 -10.87 1.40
N GLY A 687 19.98 -11.21 2.19
CA GLY A 687 19.78 -11.66 3.57
C GLY A 687 19.04 -10.60 4.41
N MET A 688 19.47 -9.35 4.36
CA MET A 688 18.82 -8.24 5.08
C MET A 688 17.36 -8.09 4.66
N LEU A 689 17.06 -8.10 3.38
CA LEU A 689 15.67 -7.98 2.88
C LEU A 689 14.80 -9.15 3.35
N ALA A 690 15.33 -10.39 3.30
CA ALA A 690 14.62 -11.57 3.80
C ALA A 690 14.36 -11.49 5.31
N GLY A 691 15.37 -11.09 6.10
CA GLY A 691 15.23 -10.92 7.55
C GLY A 691 14.25 -9.82 7.92
N THR A 692 14.32 -8.67 7.23
CA THR A 692 13.37 -7.56 7.43
C THR A 692 11.95 -7.99 7.08
N LEU A 693 11.74 -8.69 5.96
CA LEU A 693 10.44 -9.17 5.55
C LEU A 693 9.84 -10.15 6.57
N ALA A 694 10.60 -11.16 6.99
CA ALA A 694 10.10 -12.19 7.88
C ALA A 694 9.72 -11.62 9.27
N SER A 695 10.60 -10.85 9.89
CA SER A 695 10.33 -10.27 11.22
C SER A 695 9.42 -9.07 11.17
N GLY A 696 9.59 -8.18 10.19
CA GLY A 696 8.78 -6.96 10.07
C GLY A 696 7.31 -7.23 9.75
N PHE A 697 7.01 -8.21 8.90
CA PHE A 697 5.63 -8.62 8.63
C PHE A 697 4.93 -9.14 9.88
N VAL A 698 5.56 -10.08 10.60
CA VAL A 698 4.98 -10.65 11.83
C VAL A 698 4.81 -9.58 12.91
N LEU A 699 5.82 -8.71 13.08
CA LEU A 699 5.80 -7.63 14.05
C LEU A 699 4.72 -6.59 13.72
N ALA A 700 4.51 -6.26 12.45
CA ALA A 700 3.47 -5.32 12.02
C ALA A 700 2.06 -5.84 12.35
N ILE A 701 1.77 -7.11 12.07
CA ILE A 701 0.49 -7.75 12.43
C ILE A 701 0.30 -7.77 13.94
N PHE A 702 1.35 -8.20 14.69
CA PHE A 702 1.32 -8.22 16.16
C PHE A 702 0.96 -6.84 16.71
N MET A 703 1.65 -5.79 16.27
CA MET A 703 1.43 -4.44 16.78
C MET A 703 0.06 -3.88 16.42
N ALA A 704 -0.33 -4.00 15.15
CA ALA A 704 -1.61 -3.50 14.68
C ALA A 704 -2.79 -4.16 15.42
N ASN A 705 -2.74 -5.49 15.59
CA ASN A 705 -3.81 -6.23 16.25
C ASN A 705 -3.81 -6.07 17.76
N SER A 706 -2.66 -5.98 18.43
CA SER A 706 -2.60 -5.67 19.86
C SER A 706 -3.26 -4.33 20.15
N GLY A 707 -2.87 -3.28 19.43
CA GLY A 707 -3.41 -1.94 19.61
C GLY A 707 -4.92 -1.89 19.34
N GLY A 708 -5.37 -2.49 18.21
CA GLY A 708 -6.80 -2.56 17.91
C GLY A 708 -7.62 -3.35 18.93
N ALA A 709 -7.03 -4.38 19.54
CA ALA A 709 -7.72 -5.16 20.58
C ALA A 709 -7.87 -4.38 21.89
N TRP A 710 -6.85 -3.60 22.31
CA TRP A 710 -6.96 -2.73 23.49
C TRP A 710 -7.99 -1.63 23.30
N ASP A 711 -8.00 -0.94 22.17
CA ASP A 711 -8.96 0.11 21.88
C ASP A 711 -10.40 -0.41 21.89
N ASN A 712 -10.66 -1.49 21.17
CA ASN A 712 -11.99 -2.09 21.18
C ASN A 712 -12.38 -2.72 22.52
N ALA A 713 -11.42 -3.13 23.37
CA ALA A 713 -11.69 -3.56 24.72
C ALA A 713 -12.11 -2.38 25.62
N LYS A 714 -11.49 -1.20 25.47
CA LYS A 714 -11.90 0.05 26.12
C LYS A 714 -13.34 0.42 25.71
N LYS A 715 -13.63 0.46 24.40
CA LYS A 715 -14.97 0.79 23.87
C LYS A 715 -16.04 -0.19 24.35
N TYR A 716 -15.73 -1.48 24.47
CA TYR A 716 -16.65 -2.46 25.02
C TYR A 716 -17.03 -2.18 26.48
N ILE A 717 -16.09 -1.68 27.29
CA ILE A 717 -16.36 -1.23 28.66
C ILE A 717 -17.23 0.03 28.64
N GLU A 718 -16.94 0.98 27.76
CA GLU A 718 -17.69 2.24 27.60
C GLU A 718 -19.16 2.03 27.20
N GLU A 719 -19.47 0.92 26.50
CA GLU A 719 -20.84 0.49 26.16
C GLU A 719 -21.66 0.06 27.39
N GLY A 720 -21.07 0.10 28.60
CA GLY A 720 -21.75 -0.21 29.89
C GLY A 720 -21.36 -1.55 30.49
N HIS A 721 -20.39 -2.27 29.92
CA HIS A 721 -19.87 -3.51 30.50
C HIS A 721 -18.85 -3.20 31.61
N PHE A 722 -18.70 -4.09 32.60
CA PHE A 722 -17.70 -3.98 33.67
C PHE A 722 -17.71 -2.63 34.41
N GLY A 723 -18.87 -2.02 34.58
CA GLY A 723 -19.04 -0.76 35.30
C GLY A 723 -19.11 0.50 34.43
N GLY A 724 -18.85 0.39 33.11
CA GLY A 724 -19.01 1.48 32.16
C GLY A 724 -17.96 2.60 32.28
N LYS A 725 -18.21 3.72 31.60
CA LYS A 725 -17.34 4.91 31.61
C LYS A 725 -17.09 5.41 33.05
N GLY A 726 -15.83 5.73 33.35
CA GLY A 726 -15.40 6.25 34.66
C GLY A 726 -15.12 5.19 35.74
N SER A 727 -15.43 3.90 35.49
CA SER A 727 -15.09 2.80 36.40
C SER A 727 -13.57 2.56 36.48
N GLU A 728 -13.12 1.84 37.50
CA GLU A 728 -11.70 1.44 37.61
C GLU A 728 -11.29 0.52 36.46
N ALA A 729 -12.18 -0.32 35.97
CA ALA A 729 -11.98 -1.13 34.76
C ALA A 729 -11.80 -0.25 33.52
N HIS A 730 -12.59 0.82 33.39
CA HIS A 730 -12.41 1.79 32.30
C HIS A 730 -11.05 2.46 32.35
N LYS A 731 -10.60 2.95 33.52
CA LYS A 731 -9.26 3.56 33.69
C LYS A 731 -8.14 2.60 33.33
N ALA A 732 -8.25 1.33 33.76
CA ALA A 732 -7.29 0.29 33.40
C ALA A 732 -7.24 0.03 31.89
N ALA A 733 -8.40 0.04 31.21
CA ALA A 733 -8.50 -0.13 29.76
C ALA A 733 -7.93 1.07 28.99
N VAL A 734 -8.15 2.30 29.45
CA VAL A 734 -7.54 3.53 28.89
C VAL A 734 -5.99 3.44 28.94
N ILE A 735 -5.41 2.94 30.03
CA ILE A 735 -3.95 2.74 30.11
C ILE A 735 -3.48 1.70 29.07
N GLY A 736 -4.25 0.62 28.88
CA GLY A 736 -3.96 -0.38 27.85
C GLY A 736 -4.02 0.19 26.45
N ASP A 737 -5.01 1.01 26.16
CA ASP A 737 -5.19 1.70 24.88
C ASP A 737 -4.05 2.70 24.62
N THR A 738 -3.68 3.51 25.60
CA THR A 738 -2.52 4.43 25.54
C THR A 738 -1.21 3.71 25.19
N VAL A 739 -1.00 2.45 25.65
CA VAL A 739 0.13 1.61 25.24
C VAL A 739 -0.06 1.11 23.80
N GLY A 740 -1.29 0.79 23.42
CA GLY A 740 -1.66 0.25 22.12
C GLY A 740 -1.61 1.26 20.98
N ASP A 741 -1.83 2.53 21.26
CA ASP A 741 -1.90 3.60 20.29
C ASP A 741 -0.64 3.75 19.43
N PRO A 742 0.59 3.84 19.99
CA PRO A 742 1.80 3.83 19.17
C PRO A 742 1.95 2.55 18.34
N PHE A 743 1.40 1.43 18.79
CA PHE A 743 1.46 0.14 18.12
C PHE A 743 0.58 0.16 16.85
N LYS A 744 -0.71 0.53 17.01
CA LYS A 744 -1.71 0.42 15.94
C LYS A 744 -1.62 1.53 14.89
N ASP A 745 -1.19 2.74 15.28
CA ASP A 745 -1.31 3.94 14.44
C ASP A 745 0.03 4.54 14.00
N THR A 746 1.15 4.18 14.65
CA THR A 746 2.48 4.67 14.28
C THR A 746 3.40 3.54 13.81
N SER A 747 3.86 2.67 14.71
CA SER A 747 4.92 1.71 14.43
C SER A 747 4.44 0.55 13.54
N GLY A 748 3.29 -0.05 13.85
CA GLY A 748 2.75 -1.18 13.09
C GLY A 748 2.54 -0.88 11.62
N PRO A 749 1.75 0.14 11.24
CA PRO A 749 1.56 0.51 9.85
C PRO A 749 2.84 1.01 9.17
N ALA A 750 3.76 1.66 9.87
CA ALA A 750 5.00 2.16 9.30
C ALA A 750 5.98 1.03 8.91
N LEU A 751 5.91 -0.14 9.58
CA LEU A 751 6.66 -1.34 9.17
C LEU A 751 6.30 -1.81 7.77
N ASN A 752 5.04 -1.69 7.35
CA ASN A 752 4.60 -1.97 5.99
C ASN A 752 5.41 -1.19 4.95
N ILE A 753 5.65 0.09 5.21
CA ILE A 753 6.43 0.97 4.34
C ILE A 753 7.92 0.65 4.44
N LEU A 754 8.44 0.36 5.66
CA LEU A 754 9.82 -0.07 5.86
C LEU A 754 10.20 -1.23 4.93
N LEU A 755 9.37 -2.28 4.88
CA LEU A 755 9.61 -3.48 4.05
C LEU A 755 9.82 -3.13 2.58
N LYS A 756 8.96 -2.28 2.04
CA LYS A 756 8.98 -1.87 0.64
C LYS A 756 10.09 -0.87 0.36
N LEU A 757 10.23 0.16 1.19
CA LEU A 757 11.23 1.20 1.01
C LEU A 757 12.66 0.64 1.05
N MET A 758 12.97 -0.25 2.00
CA MET A 758 14.29 -0.88 2.05
C MET A 758 14.58 -1.71 0.79
N THR A 759 13.58 -2.42 0.26
CA THR A 759 13.73 -3.19 -0.97
C THR A 759 13.95 -2.26 -2.18
N ILE A 760 13.14 -1.21 -2.32
CA ILE A 760 13.30 -0.25 -3.44
C ILE A 760 14.61 0.53 -3.31
N ALA A 761 15.03 0.91 -2.10
CA ALA A 761 16.33 1.53 -1.87
C ALA A 761 17.49 0.60 -2.27
N SER A 762 17.35 -0.70 -2.00
CA SER A 762 18.31 -1.72 -2.47
C SER A 762 18.33 -1.82 -4.00
N ILE A 763 17.16 -1.78 -4.67
CA ILE A 763 17.07 -1.77 -6.14
C ILE A 763 17.80 -0.54 -6.71
N VAL A 764 17.55 0.63 -6.15
CA VAL A 764 18.22 1.87 -6.55
C VAL A 764 19.73 1.82 -6.25
N GLY A 765 20.13 1.18 -5.15
CA GLY A 765 21.52 1.00 -4.75
C GLY A 765 22.25 -0.16 -5.43
N ALA A 766 21.58 -0.95 -6.28
CA ALA A 766 22.16 -2.17 -6.86
C ALA A 766 23.48 -1.92 -7.61
N GLY A 767 23.54 -0.86 -8.41
CA GLY A 767 24.77 -0.47 -9.12
C GLY A 767 25.94 -0.13 -8.17
N LEU A 768 25.66 0.59 -7.07
CA LEU A 768 26.66 0.91 -6.06
C LEU A 768 27.15 -0.36 -5.33
N THR A 769 26.21 -1.25 -4.95
CA THR A 769 26.54 -2.54 -4.33
C THR A 769 27.47 -3.36 -5.22
N LEU A 770 27.19 -3.44 -6.52
CA LEU A 770 28.03 -4.13 -7.49
C LEU A 770 29.41 -3.46 -7.67
N ALA A 771 29.46 -2.12 -7.74
CA ALA A 771 30.71 -1.38 -7.86
C ALA A 771 31.61 -1.53 -6.63
N CYS A 772 31.03 -1.73 -5.43
CA CYS A 772 31.79 -2.02 -4.21
C CYS A 772 32.25 -3.50 -4.13
N GLN A 773 31.52 -4.42 -4.78
CA GLN A 773 31.82 -5.85 -4.73
C GLN A 773 32.86 -6.28 -5.77
N PHE A 774 32.97 -5.58 -6.90
CA PHE A 774 33.84 -5.90 -8.05
C PHE A 774 34.79 -4.76 -8.38
#